data_6b955ae4a9cc50e0c981fdc8c62ce201
#
_entry.id   6b955ae4a9cc50e0c981fdc8c62ce201
#
_cell.length_a   1.000
_cell.length_b   1.000
_cell.length_c   1.000
_cell.angle_alpha   90.00
_cell.angle_beta   90.00
_cell.angle_gamma   90.00
#
_symmetry.space_group_name_H-M   'P 1'
#
loop_
_entity.id
_entity.type
_entity.pdbx_description
1 polymer ?
#
loop_
_entity_poly.entity_id
_entity_poly.type
_entity_poly.pdbx_seq_one_letter_code
_entity_poly.pdbx_strand_id
1 'polypeptide(L)'
;MVYAGGDQTVHGHALDTTLNGGYQYVHNGGTASGTVVNSDGWQIIKEGGLADFTTVNQKGKLQVNAGGTATHVTLKQGGALVTSTAATVLGSNRLGNFTVENGKADGVVLESGGRLDVLEGHSAQKTRVDDGGTLAVSAGGKATGVTMTSGGALIADSGATVEGTNASGKFSIDGISGQASGLLLENGGSFTVNAGGQASNTTVGHRGTLMLAAGGSLSGRTQLSKGASMVLNGDVVSTGDIVNAGEIYFDNQTTPDAVLSRAVAKGNAPVTFHKLTTSNLTGQGGTINMRVRLDGSNASDQLVINGGQATGKTWLAFTNVGNSNLGVATTGQGIRVVDAQNGATTEEGAFALSRPLQAGAFNYTLNRDSDEDWYLRSENAYRAEVPLYTSMLTQAMDYDRILAGSRSHQTGVNGENNSVRLSIQGGHLGHDNNGGIARGATPESSGSYGFVRLEGDLLRTEVAGMSLTTGVYGAAGHSSVDVKDDDGSRAGTVRDDAGSLGGYLNLVHTSSGLWADIVAQGTRHSMKASSDNNDFRARGWGWLGSLETGLPFSITDNLMLEPQLQYTWQGLSLDDGQDNVGYVKFGHGSAQHVRAGFRLGSHNDMTFGEGTSSRDTLRDSTKHRVSELPVNWWVQPSVIRTFSSRGDMSMGTAAAGSNMTFSPSRNGTSLDLQAGLEARVRENITLGVQAGYAHSVSGSSAEGYNGQATLNVTF
;
A
#
# COMPACT_ATOMS: atom_id res chain seq x y z
N MET A 1 4.98 42.34 -36.39
CA MET A 1 4.82 41.95 -34.97
C MET A 1 4.31 40.52 -34.92
N VAL A 2 4.90 39.69 -34.09
CA VAL A 2 4.50 38.29 -33.83
C VAL A 2 4.09 38.17 -32.35
N TYR A 3 2.85 37.79 -32.11
CA TYR A 3 2.27 37.66 -30.79
C TYR A 3 2.25 36.22 -30.32
N ALA A 4 1.90 35.99 -29.08
CA ALA A 4 1.79 34.67 -28.49
C ALA A 4 0.95 33.71 -29.38
N GLY A 5 1.51 32.52 -29.66
CA GLY A 5 0.93 31.54 -30.58
C GLY A 5 1.18 31.81 -32.05
N GLY A 6 1.87 32.88 -32.42
CA GLY A 6 2.28 33.18 -33.81
C GLY A 6 3.73 32.82 -34.05
N ASP A 7 4.01 32.31 -35.27
CA ASP A 7 5.34 31.95 -35.73
C ASP A 7 5.67 32.70 -37.04
N GLN A 8 6.92 33.15 -37.14
CA GLN A 8 7.49 33.67 -38.36
C GLN A 8 8.67 32.79 -38.80
N THR A 9 8.56 32.17 -39.96
CA THR A 9 9.65 31.38 -40.56
C THR A 9 10.36 32.20 -41.63
N VAL A 10 11.67 32.39 -41.48
CA VAL A 10 12.49 33.23 -42.36
C VAL A 10 13.46 32.39 -43.18
N HIS A 11 13.22 32.28 -44.50
CA HIS A 11 14.12 31.67 -45.49
C HIS A 11 14.75 32.72 -46.40
N GLY A 12 14.24 33.94 -46.38
CA GLY A 12 14.75 35.12 -47.10
C GLY A 12 15.12 36.24 -46.13
N HIS A 13 14.56 37.43 -46.30
CA HIS A 13 14.85 38.58 -45.45
C HIS A 13 13.64 38.99 -44.60
N ALA A 14 13.83 39.17 -43.31
CA ALA A 14 12.86 39.76 -42.39
C ALA A 14 13.48 41.03 -41.77
N LEU A 15 12.74 42.14 -41.79
CA LEU A 15 13.18 43.43 -41.25
C LEU A 15 12.27 43.89 -40.10
N ASP A 16 12.85 44.50 -39.06
CA ASP A 16 12.17 45.19 -37.98
C ASP A 16 11.04 44.35 -37.33
N THR A 17 11.30 43.08 -37.11
CA THR A 17 10.32 42.18 -36.49
C THR A 17 10.26 42.42 -34.97
N THR A 18 9.06 42.58 -34.40
CA THR A 18 8.83 42.63 -32.96
C THR A 18 8.12 41.35 -32.49
N LEU A 19 8.74 40.64 -31.55
CA LEU A 19 8.23 39.39 -30.98
C LEU A 19 7.65 39.68 -29.57
N ASN A 20 6.33 39.58 -29.43
CA ASN A 20 5.60 39.74 -28.18
C ASN A 20 4.95 38.40 -27.78
N GLY A 21 5.79 37.48 -27.29
CA GLY A 21 5.36 36.12 -26.95
C GLY A 21 5.31 35.13 -28.12
N GLY A 22 5.64 35.58 -29.35
CA GLY A 22 5.71 34.73 -30.55
C GLY A 22 7.13 34.29 -30.88
N TYR A 23 7.25 33.46 -31.92
CA TYR A 23 8.53 32.87 -32.37
C TYR A 23 8.95 33.38 -33.73
N GLN A 24 10.27 33.59 -33.93
CA GLN A 24 10.87 33.77 -35.21
C GLN A 24 11.97 32.74 -35.45
N TYR A 25 11.81 31.94 -36.49
CA TYR A 25 12.80 30.93 -36.90
C TYR A 25 13.57 31.43 -38.14
N VAL A 26 14.87 31.64 -37.99
CA VAL A 26 15.74 32.03 -39.10
C VAL A 26 16.50 30.79 -39.59
N HIS A 27 16.14 30.31 -40.75
CA HIS A 27 16.68 29.09 -41.34
C HIS A 27 17.92 29.36 -42.18
N ASN A 28 18.57 28.33 -42.66
CA ASN A 28 19.72 28.41 -43.57
C ASN A 28 19.40 29.31 -44.78
N GLY A 29 20.27 30.30 -45.01
CA GLY A 29 20.09 31.32 -46.03
C GLY A 29 19.11 32.44 -45.67
N GLY A 30 18.37 32.32 -44.58
CA GLY A 30 17.50 33.38 -44.07
C GLY A 30 18.28 34.45 -43.29
N THR A 31 17.82 35.70 -43.40
CA THR A 31 18.39 36.83 -42.64
C THR A 31 17.28 37.61 -41.94
N ALA A 32 17.42 37.84 -40.64
CA ALA A 32 16.56 38.71 -39.84
C ALA A 32 17.35 39.92 -39.35
N SER A 33 16.88 41.12 -39.62
CA SER A 33 17.56 42.36 -39.16
C SER A 33 16.61 43.25 -38.35
N GLY A 34 17.10 43.86 -37.29
CA GLY A 34 16.33 44.77 -36.45
C GLY A 34 15.26 44.09 -35.61
N THR A 35 15.46 42.81 -35.25
CA THR A 35 14.46 42.08 -34.44
C THR A 35 14.48 42.54 -32.97
N VAL A 36 13.30 42.87 -32.45
CA VAL A 36 13.09 43.17 -31.01
C VAL A 36 12.36 42.03 -30.37
N VAL A 37 13.00 41.36 -29.40
CA VAL A 37 12.46 40.21 -28.66
C VAL A 37 12.03 40.67 -27.27
N ASN A 38 10.72 40.78 -27.08
CA ASN A 38 10.10 41.19 -25.84
C ASN A 38 9.74 39.95 -24.96
N SER A 39 9.08 40.19 -23.81
CA SER A 39 8.70 39.14 -22.87
C SER A 39 8.05 37.96 -23.58
N ASP A 40 8.55 36.76 -23.24
CA ASP A 40 8.11 35.45 -23.76
C ASP A 40 8.28 35.28 -25.30
N GLY A 41 8.85 36.27 -25.98
CA GLY A 41 9.24 36.13 -27.40
C GLY A 41 10.54 35.33 -27.54
N TRP A 42 10.65 34.58 -28.64
CA TRP A 42 11.85 33.80 -28.99
C TRP A 42 12.28 34.04 -30.44
N GLN A 43 13.53 34.44 -30.60
CA GLN A 43 14.20 34.39 -31.90
C GLN A 43 15.17 33.20 -31.91
N ILE A 44 15.02 32.30 -32.86
CA ILE A 44 15.78 31.07 -33.01
C ILE A 44 16.53 31.06 -34.32
N ILE A 45 17.86 31.16 -34.26
CA ILE A 45 18.74 31.14 -35.41
C ILE A 45 19.25 29.71 -35.61
N LYS A 46 18.85 29.11 -36.71
CA LYS A 46 19.26 27.78 -37.12
C LYS A 46 20.63 27.82 -37.80
N GLU A 47 21.24 26.66 -38.01
CA GLU A 47 22.47 26.51 -38.80
C GLU A 47 22.34 27.26 -40.15
N GLY A 48 23.35 28.09 -40.49
CA GLY A 48 23.36 28.89 -41.70
C GLY A 48 22.37 30.05 -41.73
N GLY A 49 21.59 30.29 -40.67
CA GLY A 49 20.75 31.49 -40.50
C GLY A 49 21.56 32.68 -39.95
N LEU A 50 21.16 33.88 -40.32
CA LEU A 50 21.80 35.13 -39.86
C LEU A 50 20.78 36.04 -39.19
N ALA A 51 21.10 36.51 -37.96
CA ALA A 51 20.40 37.61 -37.30
C ALA A 51 21.36 38.80 -37.17
N ASP A 52 20.87 40.02 -37.44
CA ASP A 52 21.66 41.25 -37.30
C ASP A 52 20.83 42.31 -36.54
N PHE A 53 21.46 43.09 -35.68
CA PHE A 53 20.81 44.09 -34.83
C PHE A 53 19.62 43.54 -33.99
N THR A 54 19.81 42.40 -33.31
CA THR A 54 18.77 41.84 -32.43
C THR A 54 18.85 42.50 -31.04
N THR A 55 17.73 43.02 -30.55
CA THR A 55 17.57 43.49 -29.17
C THR A 55 16.72 42.51 -28.38
N VAL A 56 17.30 41.97 -27.31
CA VAL A 56 16.61 41.02 -26.41
C VAL A 56 16.28 41.76 -25.10
N ASN A 57 15.01 42.01 -24.88
CA ASN A 57 14.49 42.66 -23.68
C ASN A 57 14.25 41.65 -22.56
N GLN A 58 13.89 42.14 -21.37
CA GLN A 58 13.60 41.32 -20.18
C GLN A 58 12.60 40.19 -20.54
N LYS A 59 12.91 38.95 -20.15
CA LYS A 59 12.16 37.72 -20.44
C LYS A 59 12.08 37.34 -21.92
N GLY A 60 12.66 38.10 -22.83
CA GLY A 60 12.87 37.67 -24.22
C GLY A 60 14.04 36.69 -24.32
N LYS A 61 14.05 35.86 -25.36
CA LYS A 61 15.11 34.87 -25.58
C LYS A 61 15.63 34.89 -27.02
N LEU A 62 16.97 34.92 -27.14
CA LEU A 62 17.68 34.66 -28.37
C LEU A 62 18.37 33.30 -28.27
N GLN A 63 18.02 32.40 -29.18
CA GLN A 63 18.69 31.10 -29.30
C GLN A 63 19.47 31.07 -30.61
N VAL A 64 20.78 30.80 -30.53
CA VAL A 64 21.64 30.64 -31.70
C VAL A 64 22.23 29.24 -31.67
N ASN A 65 21.77 28.39 -32.58
CA ASN A 65 22.24 27.03 -32.72
C ASN A 65 23.64 26.97 -33.30
N ALA A 66 24.31 25.83 -33.15
CA ALA A 66 25.59 25.57 -33.82
C ALA A 66 25.52 25.92 -35.30
N GLY A 67 26.54 26.66 -35.83
CA GLY A 67 26.57 27.14 -37.21
C GLY A 67 25.62 28.30 -37.54
N GLY A 68 24.79 28.75 -36.60
CA GLY A 68 24.00 29.99 -36.73
C GLY A 68 24.84 31.23 -36.36
N THR A 69 24.46 32.39 -36.90
CA THR A 69 25.18 33.64 -36.68
C THR A 69 24.23 34.73 -36.19
N ALA A 70 24.60 35.46 -35.14
CA ALA A 70 23.92 36.67 -34.67
C ALA A 70 24.93 37.76 -34.39
N THR A 71 24.78 38.92 -35.04
CA THR A 71 25.69 40.07 -34.90
C THR A 71 24.96 41.30 -34.39
N HIS A 72 25.69 42.24 -33.80
CA HIS A 72 25.17 43.48 -33.21
C HIS A 72 24.01 43.20 -32.23
N VAL A 73 24.15 42.08 -31.43
CA VAL A 73 23.14 41.71 -30.46
C VAL A 73 23.19 42.64 -29.24
N THR A 74 22.06 43.13 -28.80
CA THR A 74 21.91 43.87 -27.52
C THR A 74 21.12 43.05 -26.52
N LEU A 75 21.78 42.50 -25.53
CA LEU A 75 21.13 41.81 -24.41
C LEU A 75 20.84 42.81 -23.29
N LYS A 76 19.59 43.13 -23.06
CA LYS A 76 19.15 43.93 -21.91
C LYS A 76 19.12 43.05 -20.65
N GLN A 77 19.17 43.68 -19.48
CA GLN A 77 19.04 42.96 -18.21
C GLN A 77 17.78 42.10 -18.18
N GLY A 78 17.92 40.80 -17.85
CA GLY A 78 16.82 39.84 -17.86
C GLY A 78 16.47 39.27 -19.22
N GLY A 79 17.20 39.64 -20.29
CA GLY A 79 17.13 38.96 -21.58
C GLY A 79 18.05 37.74 -21.61
N ALA A 80 17.58 36.64 -22.23
CA ALA A 80 18.28 35.37 -22.23
C ALA A 80 18.98 35.09 -23.55
N LEU A 81 20.26 34.69 -23.50
CA LEU A 81 20.99 34.10 -24.62
C LEU A 81 21.13 32.59 -24.40
N VAL A 82 20.68 31.79 -25.36
CA VAL A 82 20.87 30.33 -25.38
C VAL A 82 21.74 29.99 -26.61
N THR A 83 22.96 29.52 -26.35
CA THR A 83 23.93 29.24 -27.41
C THR A 83 24.98 28.23 -27.03
N SER A 84 25.78 27.79 -27.95
CA SER A 84 26.98 27.00 -27.73
C SER A 84 28.21 27.68 -28.36
N THR A 85 29.39 27.27 -27.97
CA THR A 85 30.63 27.75 -28.55
C THR A 85 30.85 27.35 -30.04
N ALA A 86 29.95 26.58 -30.61
CA ALA A 86 29.91 26.27 -32.06
C ALA A 86 29.05 27.26 -32.90
N ALA A 87 28.43 28.24 -32.24
CA ALA A 87 27.71 29.34 -32.90
C ALA A 87 28.60 30.59 -33.02
N THR A 88 28.13 31.59 -33.76
CA THR A 88 28.72 32.94 -33.81
C THR A 88 27.73 33.92 -33.21
N VAL A 89 28.09 34.58 -32.12
CA VAL A 89 27.27 35.62 -31.48
C VAL A 89 28.17 36.79 -31.07
N LEU A 90 27.92 37.96 -31.63
CA LEU A 90 28.66 39.18 -31.31
C LEU A 90 27.69 40.24 -30.81
N GLY A 91 27.98 40.85 -29.69
CA GLY A 91 27.06 41.83 -29.14
C GLY A 91 27.54 42.53 -27.88
N SER A 92 26.59 43.17 -27.21
CA SER A 92 26.78 43.83 -25.93
C SER A 92 25.74 43.36 -24.89
N ASN A 93 26.13 43.29 -23.65
CA ASN A 93 25.29 43.05 -22.49
C ASN A 93 25.56 44.16 -21.44
N ARG A 94 24.98 44.04 -20.27
CA ARG A 94 25.11 45.02 -19.17
C ARG A 94 26.55 45.18 -18.63
N LEU A 95 27.47 44.27 -18.96
CA LEU A 95 28.87 44.35 -18.54
C LEU A 95 29.81 44.84 -19.64
N GLY A 96 29.31 45.03 -20.86
CA GLY A 96 30.10 45.48 -22.02
C GLY A 96 29.93 44.55 -23.23
N ASN A 97 30.90 44.58 -24.12
CA ASN A 97 30.89 43.71 -25.29
C ASN A 97 31.14 42.26 -24.92
N PHE A 98 30.47 41.36 -25.63
CA PHE A 98 30.69 39.93 -25.53
C PHE A 98 30.82 39.29 -26.93
N THR A 99 31.53 38.19 -26.98
CA THR A 99 31.72 37.44 -28.22
C THR A 99 31.56 35.93 -27.98
N VAL A 100 30.97 35.24 -28.95
CA VAL A 100 31.02 33.79 -29.09
C VAL A 100 31.39 33.54 -30.56
N GLU A 101 32.58 33.11 -30.85
CA GLU A 101 33.06 32.83 -32.21
C GLU A 101 34.29 31.92 -32.20
N ASN A 102 34.46 31.16 -33.27
CA ASN A 102 35.64 30.31 -33.48
C ASN A 102 35.94 29.38 -32.28
N GLY A 103 34.92 28.83 -31.64
CA GLY A 103 35.06 27.96 -30.48
C GLY A 103 35.39 28.68 -29.17
N LYS A 104 35.31 30.03 -29.14
CA LYS A 104 35.63 30.82 -27.94
C LYS A 104 34.46 31.73 -27.56
N ALA A 105 34.15 31.81 -26.26
CA ALA A 105 33.23 32.77 -25.69
C ALA A 105 33.96 33.71 -24.75
N ASP A 106 33.68 35.01 -24.78
CA ASP A 106 34.23 36.01 -23.85
C ASP A 106 33.16 36.98 -23.37
N GLY A 107 33.12 37.29 -22.10
CA GLY A 107 32.25 38.28 -21.49
C GLY A 107 30.75 37.99 -21.52
N VAL A 108 30.35 36.74 -21.65
CA VAL A 108 28.92 36.31 -21.75
C VAL A 108 28.27 36.44 -20.37
N VAL A 109 27.03 36.97 -20.35
CA VAL A 109 26.16 37.01 -19.18
C VAL A 109 24.99 36.05 -19.45
N LEU A 110 24.79 35.11 -18.52
CA LEU A 110 23.72 34.11 -18.55
C LEU A 110 22.76 34.38 -17.40
N GLU A 111 21.52 34.69 -17.70
CA GLU A 111 20.46 34.97 -16.73
C GLU A 111 19.09 34.63 -17.31
N SER A 112 18.06 34.48 -16.47
CA SER A 112 16.66 34.36 -16.88
C SER A 112 16.38 33.23 -17.89
N GLY A 113 17.06 32.10 -17.78
CA GLY A 113 16.97 30.95 -18.69
C GLY A 113 18.00 31.00 -19.83
N GLY A 114 18.97 31.91 -19.78
CA GLY A 114 20.15 31.91 -20.66
C GLY A 114 21.04 30.70 -20.41
N ARG A 115 21.67 30.19 -21.46
CA ARG A 115 22.55 29.02 -21.43
C ARG A 115 23.70 29.12 -22.40
N LEU A 116 24.90 28.78 -21.94
CA LEU A 116 26.08 28.60 -22.78
C LEU A 116 26.62 27.19 -22.65
N ASP A 117 26.69 26.46 -23.75
CA ASP A 117 27.35 25.16 -23.83
C ASP A 117 28.78 25.33 -24.40
N VAL A 118 29.78 25.07 -23.55
CA VAL A 118 31.20 25.04 -23.94
C VAL A 118 31.56 23.61 -24.33
N LEU A 119 31.81 23.39 -25.60
CA LEU A 119 32.05 22.08 -26.19
C LEU A 119 33.49 21.61 -25.95
N GLU A 120 33.75 20.33 -26.23
CA GLU A 120 35.09 19.76 -26.21
C GLU A 120 36.05 20.56 -27.14
N GLY A 121 37.23 20.85 -26.62
CA GLY A 121 38.26 21.65 -27.33
C GLY A 121 37.94 23.15 -27.43
N HIS A 122 36.79 23.58 -26.96
CA HIS A 122 36.37 24.98 -26.95
C HIS A 122 36.61 25.66 -25.60
N SER A 123 36.49 27.00 -25.60
CA SER A 123 36.72 27.77 -24.36
C SER A 123 35.73 28.91 -24.13
N ALA A 124 35.55 29.27 -22.84
CA ALA A 124 34.84 30.44 -22.41
C ALA A 124 35.68 31.24 -21.39
N GLN A 125 35.63 32.56 -21.42
CA GLN A 125 36.30 33.42 -20.50
C GLN A 125 35.34 34.47 -19.93
N LYS A 126 35.56 34.86 -18.67
CA LYS A 126 34.77 35.92 -18.01
C LYS A 126 33.26 35.73 -18.13
N THR A 127 32.81 34.50 -18.08
CA THR A 127 31.37 34.19 -18.12
C THR A 127 30.73 34.47 -16.77
N ARG A 128 29.67 35.27 -16.76
CA ARG A 128 28.86 35.52 -15.58
C ARG A 128 27.58 34.73 -15.65
N VAL A 129 27.28 33.97 -14.59
CA VAL A 129 26.05 33.13 -14.48
C VAL A 129 25.26 33.66 -13.29
N ASP A 130 24.15 34.31 -13.59
CA ASP A 130 23.23 34.87 -12.62
C ASP A 130 22.00 33.97 -12.43
N ASP A 131 21.04 34.39 -11.62
CA ASP A 131 19.83 33.65 -11.34
C ASP A 131 19.10 33.18 -12.60
N GLY A 132 18.84 31.88 -12.68
CA GLY A 132 18.23 31.24 -13.85
C GLY A 132 19.16 31.06 -15.05
N GLY A 133 20.41 31.48 -14.98
CA GLY A 133 21.43 31.20 -16.01
C GLY A 133 22.08 29.83 -15.84
N THR A 134 22.56 29.24 -16.92
CA THR A 134 23.23 27.92 -16.93
C THR A 134 24.51 27.96 -17.77
N LEU A 135 25.62 27.59 -17.17
CA LEU A 135 26.88 27.30 -17.87
C LEU A 135 27.08 25.78 -17.90
N ALA A 136 27.14 25.20 -19.09
CA ALA A 136 27.45 23.81 -19.30
C ALA A 136 28.82 23.66 -19.94
N VAL A 137 29.72 22.88 -19.34
CA VAL A 137 31.08 22.65 -19.86
C VAL A 137 31.26 21.16 -20.05
N SER A 138 31.42 20.73 -21.31
CA SER A 138 31.68 19.35 -21.68
C SER A 138 33.09 18.91 -21.25
N ALA A 139 33.32 17.61 -21.12
CA ALA A 139 34.66 17.06 -20.99
C ALA A 139 35.57 17.61 -22.09
N GLY A 140 36.81 18.03 -21.75
CA GLY A 140 37.74 18.66 -22.68
C GLY A 140 37.41 20.12 -23.02
N GLY A 141 36.28 20.66 -22.59
CA GLY A 141 35.95 22.09 -22.66
C GLY A 141 36.58 22.88 -21.53
N LYS A 142 36.82 24.20 -21.72
CA LYS A 142 37.48 25.05 -20.73
C LYS A 142 36.70 26.31 -20.46
N ALA A 143 36.43 26.64 -19.20
CA ALA A 143 35.86 27.91 -18.76
C ALA A 143 36.71 28.55 -17.65
N THR A 144 37.13 29.80 -17.84
CA THR A 144 38.00 30.53 -16.89
C THR A 144 37.42 31.88 -16.52
N GLY A 145 37.70 32.34 -15.30
CA GLY A 145 37.17 33.61 -14.81
C GLY A 145 35.65 33.60 -14.70
N VAL A 146 35.07 32.44 -14.38
CA VAL A 146 33.62 32.27 -14.21
C VAL A 146 33.18 32.96 -12.91
N THR A 147 32.12 33.75 -12.98
CA THR A 147 31.48 34.34 -11.81
C THR A 147 30.04 33.79 -11.70
N MET A 148 29.77 33.02 -10.68
CA MET A 148 28.42 32.47 -10.42
C MET A 148 27.80 33.19 -9.25
N THR A 149 26.62 33.72 -9.42
CA THR A 149 25.83 34.27 -8.30
C THR A 149 24.81 33.23 -7.84
N SER A 150 24.14 33.49 -6.71
CA SER A 150 23.07 32.63 -6.23
C SER A 150 21.99 32.45 -7.33
N GLY A 151 21.59 31.22 -7.53
CA GLY A 151 20.61 30.87 -8.56
C GLY A 151 21.19 30.55 -9.95
N GLY A 152 22.49 30.72 -10.14
CA GLY A 152 23.21 30.27 -11.34
C GLY A 152 23.52 28.77 -11.28
N ALA A 153 23.40 28.08 -12.41
CA ALA A 153 23.62 26.64 -12.53
C ALA A 153 24.92 26.34 -13.30
N LEU A 154 25.73 25.42 -12.77
CA LEU A 154 26.87 24.81 -13.44
C LEU A 154 26.53 23.35 -13.79
N ILE A 155 26.73 22.97 -15.07
CA ILE A 155 26.65 21.59 -15.50
C ILE A 155 28.03 21.21 -16.05
N ALA A 156 28.69 20.25 -15.40
CA ALA A 156 30.01 19.78 -15.82
C ALA A 156 30.28 18.35 -15.33
N ASP A 157 31.38 17.78 -15.80
CA ASP A 157 31.97 16.58 -15.25
C ASP A 157 33.45 16.80 -14.89
N SER A 158 34.10 15.81 -14.28
CA SER A 158 35.48 15.89 -13.87
C SER A 158 36.49 15.89 -15.05
N GLY A 159 36.04 15.73 -16.30
CA GLY A 159 36.85 15.92 -17.51
C GLY A 159 36.83 17.33 -18.08
N ALA A 160 35.99 18.21 -17.53
CA ALA A 160 35.94 19.63 -17.89
C ALA A 160 37.01 20.42 -17.11
N THR A 161 37.45 21.56 -17.64
CA THR A 161 38.28 22.50 -16.91
C THR A 161 37.50 23.78 -16.63
N VAL A 162 37.25 24.09 -15.37
CA VAL A 162 36.48 25.26 -14.95
C VAL A 162 37.16 25.95 -13.76
N GLU A 163 37.34 27.26 -13.86
CA GLU A 163 37.86 28.08 -12.77
C GLU A 163 37.01 29.33 -12.56
N GLY A 164 36.67 29.59 -11.31
CA GLY A 164 35.81 30.74 -11.01
C GLY A 164 35.57 31.00 -9.53
N THR A 165 34.53 31.80 -9.31
CA THR A 165 34.00 32.12 -7.98
C THR A 165 32.52 31.88 -7.96
N ASN A 166 32.01 31.35 -6.84
CA ASN A 166 30.60 31.20 -6.54
C ASN A 166 30.28 31.86 -5.17
N ALA A 167 29.06 31.71 -4.70
CA ALA A 167 28.67 32.29 -3.40
C ALA A 167 29.45 31.72 -2.21
N SER A 168 30.09 30.55 -2.34
CA SER A 168 30.92 29.93 -1.31
C SER A 168 32.40 30.28 -1.42
N GLY A 169 32.82 30.97 -2.48
CA GLY A 169 34.21 31.39 -2.71
C GLY A 169 34.78 30.88 -4.05
N LYS A 170 36.07 30.60 -4.08
CA LYS A 170 36.73 30.06 -5.28
C LYS A 170 36.35 28.62 -5.51
N PHE A 171 36.14 28.24 -6.75
CA PHE A 171 35.96 26.86 -7.17
C PHE A 171 36.79 26.54 -8.40
N SER A 172 37.13 25.28 -8.55
CA SER A 172 37.85 24.80 -9.72
C SER A 172 37.46 23.35 -10.06
N ILE A 173 37.53 23.04 -11.34
CA ILE A 173 37.52 21.70 -11.91
C ILE A 173 38.74 21.63 -12.84
N ASP A 174 39.64 20.70 -12.59
CA ASP A 174 40.78 20.42 -13.43
C ASP A 174 40.54 19.12 -14.23
N GLY A 175 40.17 19.29 -15.48
CA GLY A 175 39.84 18.15 -16.36
C GLY A 175 41.02 17.22 -16.70
N ILE A 176 42.26 17.63 -16.40
CA ILE A 176 43.46 16.80 -16.61
C ILE A 176 43.66 15.85 -15.41
N SER A 177 43.56 16.36 -14.20
CA SER A 177 43.72 15.56 -12.99
C SER A 177 42.40 14.92 -12.53
N GLY A 178 41.27 15.37 -13.05
CA GLY A 178 39.92 14.94 -12.60
C GLY A 178 39.54 15.48 -11.20
N GLN A 179 40.26 16.50 -10.72
CA GLN A 179 40.05 17.06 -9.38
C GLN A 179 39.10 18.28 -9.44
N ALA A 180 38.08 18.27 -8.59
CA ALA A 180 37.18 19.41 -8.41
C ALA A 180 37.19 19.90 -6.95
N SER A 181 37.06 21.20 -6.74
CA SER A 181 37.05 21.79 -5.38
C SER A 181 36.11 23.00 -5.29
N GLY A 182 35.45 23.13 -4.14
CA GLY A 182 34.66 24.32 -3.80
C GLY A 182 33.38 24.49 -4.64
N LEU A 183 32.86 23.42 -5.24
CA LEU A 183 31.66 23.47 -6.08
C LEU A 183 30.43 23.83 -5.27
N LEU A 184 29.58 24.68 -5.87
CA LEU A 184 28.19 24.93 -5.45
C LEU A 184 27.27 24.56 -6.61
N LEU A 185 26.48 23.50 -6.41
CA LEU A 185 25.52 22.97 -7.40
C LEU A 185 24.10 23.30 -6.94
N GLU A 186 23.41 24.17 -7.68
CA GLU A 186 22.03 24.58 -7.33
C GLU A 186 21.21 24.84 -8.59
N ASN A 187 19.89 24.92 -8.45
CA ASN A 187 18.94 25.31 -9.50
C ASN A 187 19.05 24.53 -10.83
N GLY A 188 19.29 23.22 -10.76
CA GLY A 188 19.50 22.36 -11.93
C GLY A 188 20.97 22.22 -12.32
N GLY A 189 21.88 22.79 -11.55
CA GLY A 189 23.32 22.51 -11.69
C GLY A 189 23.63 21.06 -11.35
N SER A 190 24.56 20.47 -12.09
CA SER A 190 24.98 19.09 -11.88
C SER A 190 26.47 18.92 -12.12
N PHE A 191 27.07 18.04 -11.34
CA PHE A 191 28.46 17.64 -11.51
C PHE A 191 28.60 16.13 -11.46
N THR A 192 29.31 15.56 -12.45
CA THR A 192 29.63 14.13 -12.49
C THR A 192 31.10 13.92 -12.17
N VAL A 193 31.38 13.19 -11.11
CA VAL A 193 32.72 12.71 -10.79
C VAL A 193 32.92 11.41 -11.56
N ASN A 194 33.74 11.43 -12.60
CA ASN A 194 34.06 10.25 -13.41
C ASN A 194 35.01 9.31 -12.65
N ALA A 195 35.23 8.11 -13.16
CA ALA A 195 36.18 7.16 -12.60
C ALA A 195 37.58 7.78 -12.46
N GLY A 196 38.19 7.65 -11.29
CA GLY A 196 39.48 8.26 -10.95
C GLY A 196 39.42 9.75 -10.62
N GLY A 197 38.27 10.40 -10.79
CA GLY A 197 38.06 11.79 -10.37
C GLY A 197 37.77 11.91 -8.88
N GLN A 198 37.91 13.15 -8.39
CA GLN A 198 37.61 13.48 -7.00
C GLN A 198 36.94 14.85 -6.90
N ALA A 199 35.91 14.95 -6.06
CA ALA A 199 35.34 16.24 -5.67
C ALA A 199 35.61 16.53 -4.18
N SER A 200 36.07 17.76 -3.89
CA SER A 200 36.34 18.19 -2.54
C SER A 200 35.56 19.46 -2.15
N ASN A 201 35.15 19.53 -0.88
CA ASN A 201 34.40 20.67 -0.35
C ASN A 201 33.25 21.12 -1.24
N THR A 202 32.36 20.17 -1.53
CA THR A 202 31.23 20.37 -2.47
C THR A 202 29.94 20.64 -1.69
N THR A 203 29.23 21.69 -2.07
CA THR A 203 27.88 21.99 -1.60
C THR A 203 26.87 21.72 -2.71
N VAL A 204 25.90 20.86 -2.42
CA VAL A 204 24.77 20.59 -3.31
C VAL A 204 23.54 21.25 -2.71
N GLY A 205 23.11 22.33 -3.35
CA GLY A 205 21.96 23.14 -2.93
C GLY A 205 20.65 22.61 -3.50
N HIS A 206 19.59 23.36 -3.29
CA HIS A 206 18.25 22.99 -3.78
C HIS A 206 18.24 22.76 -5.29
N ARG A 207 17.70 21.61 -5.73
CA ARG A 207 17.68 21.16 -7.13
C ARG A 207 19.06 20.97 -7.76
N GLY A 208 20.13 20.94 -6.98
CA GLY A 208 21.46 20.54 -7.42
C GLY A 208 21.61 19.02 -7.41
N THR A 209 22.48 18.49 -8.26
CA THR A 209 22.77 17.06 -8.35
C THR A 209 24.27 16.78 -8.42
N LEU A 210 24.76 15.93 -7.51
CA LEU A 210 26.12 15.39 -7.56
C LEU A 210 26.04 13.92 -7.97
N MET A 211 26.68 13.55 -9.08
CA MET A 211 26.73 12.17 -9.56
C MET A 211 28.15 11.61 -9.40
N LEU A 212 28.28 10.39 -8.93
CA LEU A 212 29.55 9.71 -8.79
C LEU A 212 29.52 8.42 -9.59
N ALA A 213 30.41 8.31 -10.58
CA ALA A 213 30.65 7.06 -11.29
C ALA A 213 31.44 6.10 -10.40
N ALA A 214 31.40 4.81 -10.75
CA ALA A 214 32.25 3.81 -10.09
C ALA A 214 33.74 4.24 -10.13
N GLY A 215 34.39 4.27 -8.95
CA GLY A 215 35.76 4.75 -8.82
C GLY A 215 35.93 6.28 -8.73
N GLY A 216 34.85 7.04 -8.75
CA GLY A 216 34.85 8.43 -8.33
C GLY A 216 34.90 8.56 -6.81
N SER A 217 35.50 9.63 -6.29
CA SER A 217 35.69 9.82 -4.85
C SER A 217 35.34 11.21 -4.37
N LEU A 218 35.11 11.31 -3.04
CA LEU A 218 34.88 12.56 -2.35
C LEU A 218 35.96 12.81 -1.29
N SER A 219 36.25 14.08 -1.01
CA SER A 219 37.13 14.45 0.08
C SER A 219 36.68 15.79 0.73
N GLY A 220 37.21 16.11 1.90
CA GLY A 220 36.75 17.26 2.63
C GLY A 220 35.27 17.16 2.97
N ARG A 221 34.57 18.29 3.03
CA ARG A 221 33.14 18.31 3.41
C ARG A 221 32.23 18.30 2.17
N THR A 222 31.35 17.30 2.10
CA THR A 222 30.25 17.28 1.16
C THR A 222 28.95 17.60 1.89
N GLN A 223 28.27 18.67 1.51
CA GLN A 223 27.04 19.11 2.14
C GLN A 223 25.87 19.03 1.15
N LEU A 224 24.83 18.27 1.50
CA LEU A 224 23.58 18.22 0.76
C LEU A 224 22.50 19.00 1.52
N SER A 225 21.97 20.03 0.88
CA SER A 225 20.86 20.83 1.38
C SER A 225 19.52 20.13 1.09
N LYS A 226 18.44 20.57 1.71
CA LYS A 226 17.10 20.08 1.40
C LYS A 226 16.76 20.27 -0.07
N GLY A 227 16.33 19.20 -0.73
CA GLY A 227 16.03 19.16 -2.18
C GLY A 227 17.26 19.00 -3.08
N ALA A 228 18.44 18.71 -2.49
CA ALA A 228 19.65 18.27 -3.19
C ALA A 228 19.63 16.76 -3.42
N SER A 229 20.33 16.31 -4.46
CA SER A 229 20.48 14.88 -4.77
C SER A 229 21.94 14.50 -4.95
N MET A 230 22.34 13.34 -4.41
CA MET A 230 23.59 12.68 -4.69
C MET A 230 23.31 11.27 -5.21
N VAL A 231 23.87 10.92 -6.36
CA VAL A 231 23.61 9.63 -7.02
C VAL A 231 24.92 8.87 -7.17
N LEU A 232 24.94 7.64 -6.67
CA LEU A 232 26.09 6.75 -6.68
C LEU A 232 25.91 5.66 -7.73
N ASN A 233 26.73 5.66 -8.78
CA ASN A 233 26.68 4.65 -9.84
C ASN A 233 27.79 3.61 -9.67
N GLY A 234 28.08 3.23 -8.43
CA GLY A 234 29.10 2.25 -8.05
C GLY A 234 29.54 2.46 -6.60
N ASP A 235 30.59 1.74 -6.20
CA ASP A 235 31.21 1.95 -4.90
C ASP A 235 31.90 3.31 -4.85
N VAL A 236 31.63 4.07 -3.80
CA VAL A 236 32.15 5.43 -3.60
C VAL A 236 32.84 5.53 -2.24
N VAL A 237 33.99 6.17 -2.23
CA VAL A 237 34.73 6.47 -1.01
C VAL A 237 34.80 7.98 -0.80
N SER A 238 34.35 8.43 0.37
CA SER A 238 34.58 9.78 0.88
C SER A 238 35.59 9.70 2.03
N THR A 239 36.71 10.36 1.86
CA THR A 239 37.70 10.50 2.95
C THR A 239 37.38 11.67 3.88
N GLY A 240 36.27 12.35 3.69
CA GLY A 240 35.80 13.48 4.47
C GLY A 240 34.42 13.27 5.07
N ASP A 241 33.78 14.38 5.38
CA ASP A 241 32.49 14.42 6.06
C ASP A 241 31.34 14.58 5.06
N ILE A 242 30.28 13.83 5.28
CA ILE A 242 29.03 14.02 4.57
C ILE A 242 28.00 14.60 5.54
N VAL A 243 27.43 15.75 5.19
CA VAL A 243 26.31 16.38 5.92
C VAL A 243 25.07 16.30 5.04
N ASN A 244 24.07 15.54 5.47
CA ASN A 244 22.93 15.20 4.63
C ASN A 244 21.58 15.75 5.15
N ALA A 245 21.04 16.75 4.44
CA ALA A 245 19.65 17.17 4.54
C ALA A 245 18.85 16.89 3.25
N GLY A 246 19.50 16.30 2.23
CA GLY A 246 18.93 15.96 0.91
C GLY A 246 18.72 14.46 0.74
N GLU A 247 18.80 14.02 -0.50
CA GLU A 247 18.59 12.64 -0.92
C GLU A 247 19.88 12.01 -1.47
N ILE A 248 20.26 10.85 -0.97
CA ILE A 248 21.35 10.02 -1.52
C ILE A 248 20.75 8.78 -2.14
N TYR A 249 21.14 8.45 -3.36
CA TYR A 249 20.64 7.29 -4.11
C TYR A 249 21.78 6.34 -4.45
N PHE A 250 21.63 5.08 -4.12
CA PHE A 250 22.50 4.00 -4.57
C PHE A 250 22.07 3.50 -5.95
N ASP A 251 22.64 4.08 -7.02
CA ASP A 251 22.26 3.83 -8.41
C ASP A 251 21.12 4.73 -8.94
N ASN A 252 21.21 5.13 -10.20
CA ASN A 252 20.18 5.86 -10.94
C ASN A 252 18.79 5.22 -10.85
N GLN A 253 18.75 3.91 -10.62
CA GLN A 253 17.51 3.13 -10.60
C GLN A 253 16.72 3.27 -9.29
N THR A 254 17.28 3.92 -8.28
CA THR A 254 16.59 4.22 -7.02
C THR A 254 15.97 5.61 -7.00
N THR A 255 16.22 6.43 -8.03
CA THR A 255 15.55 7.72 -8.18
C THR A 255 14.05 7.53 -8.41
N PRO A 256 13.16 8.46 -7.98
CA PRO A 256 11.72 8.32 -8.13
C PRO A 256 11.29 8.02 -9.57
N ASP A 257 11.88 8.67 -10.55
CA ASP A 257 11.55 8.47 -11.97
C ASP A 257 11.96 7.07 -12.47
N ALA A 258 13.07 6.54 -11.99
CA ALA A 258 13.53 5.20 -12.34
C ALA A 258 12.69 4.10 -11.66
N VAL A 259 12.23 4.32 -10.42
CA VAL A 259 11.33 3.39 -9.71
C VAL A 259 9.99 3.27 -10.42
N LEU A 260 9.41 4.39 -10.87
CA LEU A 260 8.17 4.40 -11.66
C LEU A 260 8.34 3.67 -13.00
N SER A 261 9.48 3.86 -13.66
CA SER A 261 9.79 3.18 -14.93
C SER A 261 10.00 1.67 -14.76
N ARG A 262 10.53 1.23 -13.62
CA ARG A 262 10.78 -0.20 -13.33
C ARG A 262 9.54 -1.01 -12.97
N ALA A 263 8.51 -0.38 -12.44
CA ALA A 263 7.23 -1.05 -12.25
C ALA A 263 6.67 -1.62 -13.58
N VAL A 264 7.19 -1.15 -14.72
CA VAL A 264 6.81 -1.59 -16.06
C VAL A 264 7.83 -2.55 -16.69
N ALA A 265 9.10 -2.54 -16.26
CA ALA A 265 10.16 -3.37 -16.85
C ALA A 265 10.45 -4.62 -15.98
N LYS A 266 9.77 -5.72 -16.23
CA LYS A 266 10.13 -7.06 -15.75
C LYS A 266 11.42 -7.53 -16.44
N GLY A 267 12.57 -7.01 -16.05
CA GLY A 267 13.87 -7.44 -16.58
C GLY A 267 14.68 -8.20 -15.51
N ASN A 268 15.16 -9.39 -15.87
CA ASN A 268 15.99 -10.29 -15.04
C ASN A 268 17.47 -9.84 -14.95
N ALA A 269 17.77 -8.54 -14.97
CA ALA A 269 19.14 -8.10 -14.84
C ALA A 269 19.68 -8.38 -13.41
N PRO A 270 20.87 -8.93 -13.27
CA PRO A 270 21.50 -9.10 -11.96
C PRO A 270 21.69 -7.74 -11.30
N VAL A 271 21.28 -7.62 -10.03
CA VAL A 271 21.47 -6.40 -9.24
C VAL A 271 22.82 -6.49 -8.54
N THR A 272 23.70 -5.51 -8.81
CA THR A 272 24.94 -5.31 -8.06
C THR A 272 24.70 -4.29 -6.97
N PHE A 273 25.00 -4.65 -5.73
CA PHE A 273 24.91 -3.75 -4.58
C PHE A 273 26.20 -2.96 -4.44
N HIS A 274 26.07 -1.74 -3.92
CA HIS A 274 27.16 -0.78 -3.80
C HIS A 274 27.39 -0.34 -2.37
N LYS A 275 28.56 0.26 -2.12
CA LYS A 275 28.95 0.80 -0.83
C LYS A 275 29.24 2.29 -0.94
N LEU A 276 28.73 3.05 0.03
CA LEU A 276 29.19 4.40 0.31
C LEU A 276 30.03 4.36 1.59
N THR A 277 31.31 4.57 1.47
CA THR A 277 32.22 4.68 2.61
C THR A 277 32.47 6.14 2.92
N THR A 278 32.31 6.56 4.17
CA THR A 278 32.61 7.91 4.63
C THR A 278 33.25 7.88 6.02
N SER A 279 34.08 8.88 6.34
CA SER A 279 34.62 9.00 7.68
C SER A 279 33.53 9.44 8.67
N ASN A 280 32.84 10.53 8.39
CA ASN A 280 31.74 11.00 9.22
C ASN A 280 30.47 11.22 8.41
N LEU A 281 29.34 10.95 9.05
CA LEU A 281 28.01 11.29 8.52
C LEU A 281 27.25 12.11 9.57
N THR A 282 26.85 13.31 9.20
CA THR A 282 25.93 14.12 10.01
C THR A 282 24.57 14.16 9.34
N GLY A 283 23.59 13.48 9.92
CA GLY A 283 22.21 13.50 9.45
C GLY A 283 21.50 14.79 9.86
N GLN A 284 20.93 15.49 8.90
CA GLN A 284 20.07 16.67 9.11
C GLN A 284 18.65 16.42 8.60
N GLY A 285 18.16 15.19 8.76
CA GLY A 285 16.84 14.77 8.29
C GLY A 285 16.79 14.38 6.83
N GLY A 286 17.94 14.23 6.17
CA GLY A 286 18.03 13.72 4.81
C GLY A 286 17.77 12.20 4.71
N THR A 287 17.56 11.70 3.49
CA THR A 287 17.26 10.30 3.21
C THR A 287 18.39 9.63 2.43
N ILE A 288 18.69 8.39 2.77
CA ILE A 288 19.55 7.50 1.95
C ILE A 288 18.64 6.42 1.37
N ASN A 289 18.54 6.39 0.04
CA ASN A 289 17.75 5.44 -0.70
C ASN A 289 18.63 4.25 -1.12
N MET A 290 18.36 3.08 -0.53
CA MET A 290 19.17 1.87 -0.63
C MET A 290 18.37 0.74 -1.25
N ARG A 291 19.06 -0.19 -1.90
CA ARG A 291 18.47 -1.43 -2.39
C ARG A 291 18.76 -2.56 -1.42
N VAL A 292 17.81 -3.45 -1.27
CA VAL A 292 17.92 -4.65 -0.42
C VAL A 292 17.29 -5.83 -1.13
N ARG A 293 17.78 -7.03 -0.84
CA ARG A 293 17.16 -8.27 -1.30
C ARG A 293 16.63 -9.04 -0.10
N LEU A 294 15.31 -9.09 0.02
CA LEU A 294 14.61 -9.74 1.14
C LEU A 294 14.31 -11.21 0.81
N ASP A 295 15.34 -11.95 0.39
CA ASP A 295 15.25 -13.35 -0.09
C ASP A 295 16.09 -14.33 0.75
N GLY A 296 16.58 -13.88 1.91
CA GLY A 296 17.46 -14.67 2.78
C GLY A 296 18.94 -14.64 2.40
N SER A 297 19.32 -13.96 1.31
CA SER A 297 20.73 -13.81 0.90
C SER A 297 21.51 -12.78 1.72
N ASN A 298 20.83 -11.98 2.53
CA ASN A 298 21.38 -10.85 3.31
C ASN A 298 22.11 -9.80 2.44
N ALA A 299 21.73 -9.67 1.17
CA ALA A 299 22.36 -8.75 0.23
C ALA A 299 21.68 -7.37 0.24
N SER A 300 22.49 -6.33 0.35
CA SER A 300 22.02 -4.93 0.36
C SER A 300 23.11 -3.95 -0.07
N ASP A 301 22.71 -2.77 -0.50
CA ASP A 301 23.62 -1.62 -0.48
C ASP A 301 24.05 -1.34 0.97
N GLN A 302 25.23 -0.79 1.17
CA GLN A 302 25.78 -0.53 2.50
C GLN A 302 26.33 0.88 2.64
N LEU A 303 26.02 1.50 3.77
CA LEU A 303 26.72 2.67 4.26
C LEU A 303 27.83 2.20 5.19
N VAL A 304 29.07 2.58 4.92
CA VAL A 304 30.23 2.25 5.75
C VAL A 304 30.72 3.51 6.44
N ILE A 305 30.72 3.52 7.78
CA ILE A 305 31.35 4.58 8.58
C ILE A 305 32.73 4.08 8.97
N ASN A 306 33.77 4.76 8.50
CA ASN A 306 35.13 4.28 8.62
C ASN A 306 36.00 5.18 9.53
N GLY A 307 36.21 4.75 10.77
CA GLY A 307 37.07 5.40 11.75
C GLY A 307 36.53 6.70 12.39
N GLY A 308 35.33 7.12 12.02
CA GLY A 308 34.69 8.33 12.49
C GLY A 308 33.35 8.08 13.17
N GLN A 309 32.36 8.92 12.89
CA GLN A 309 31.06 8.81 13.56
C GLN A 309 29.87 9.13 12.66
N ALA A 310 28.73 8.48 12.94
CA ALA A 310 27.42 8.85 12.40
C ALA A 310 26.57 9.50 13.50
N THR A 311 26.16 10.75 13.27
CA THR A 311 25.43 11.58 14.24
C THR A 311 24.18 12.20 13.63
N GLY A 312 23.30 12.74 14.48
CA GLY A 312 22.05 13.38 14.06
C GLY A 312 21.03 12.37 13.57
N LYS A 313 20.21 12.73 12.58
CA LYS A 313 19.15 11.86 12.08
C LYS A 313 19.19 11.71 10.56
N THR A 314 19.32 10.48 10.11
CA THR A 314 19.23 10.07 8.69
C THR A 314 18.11 9.05 8.51
N TRP A 315 17.27 9.28 7.51
CA TRP A 315 16.25 8.33 7.11
C TRP A 315 16.81 7.33 6.12
N LEU A 316 16.54 6.04 6.32
CA LEU A 316 16.87 4.98 5.36
C LEU A 316 15.59 4.55 4.65
N ALA A 317 15.59 4.65 3.33
CA ALA A 317 14.52 4.19 2.46
C ALA A 317 14.99 2.95 1.68
N PHE A 318 14.26 1.86 1.77
CA PHE A 318 14.66 0.62 1.11
C PHE A 318 13.74 0.27 -0.05
N THR A 319 14.35 -0.16 -1.16
CA THR A 319 13.68 -0.78 -2.30
C THR A 319 14.07 -2.25 -2.35
N ASN A 320 13.08 -3.14 -2.21
CA ASN A 320 13.30 -4.58 -2.33
C ASN A 320 13.50 -4.94 -3.81
N VAL A 321 14.66 -5.47 -4.15
CA VAL A 321 15.07 -5.78 -5.52
C VAL A 321 15.38 -7.26 -5.67
N GLY A 322 15.02 -7.84 -6.81
CA GLY A 322 15.27 -9.25 -7.10
C GLY A 322 14.12 -9.88 -7.88
N ASN A 323 14.31 -11.13 -8.32
CA ASN A 323 13.41 -11.77 -9.28
C ASN A 323 12.44 -12.79 -8.66
N SER A 324 12.77 -13.33 -7.50
CA SER A 324 12.01 -14.40 -6.85
C SER A 324 12.35 -14.48 -5.37
N ASN A 325 11.49 -15.14 -4.60
CA ASN A 325 11.67 -15.41 -3.18
C ASN A 325 11.84 -14.18 -2.29
N LEU A 326 11.29 -13.05 -2.70
CA LEU A 326 11.30 -11.84 -1.88
C LEU A 326 10.26 -11.97 -0.75
N GLY A 327 10.62 -11.53 0.45
CA GLY A 327 9.72 -11.64 1.61
C GLY A 327 9.97 -12.89 2.43
N VAL A 328 11.24 -13.22 2.63
CA VAL A 328 11.73 -14.32 3.48
C VAL A 328 12.23 -13.74 4.79
N ALA A 329 12.04 -14.47 5.89
CA ALA A 329 12.60 -14.09 7.18
C ALA A 329 14.13 -13.91 7.09
N THR A 330 14.65 -12.93 7.83
CA THR A 330 16.10 -12.76 7.97
C THR A 330 16.69 -13.86 8.84
N THR A 331 17.94 -14.17 8.60
CA THR A 331 18.70 -15.19 9.36
C THR A 331 19.90 -14.58 10.06
N GLY A 332 20.36 -15.17 11.14
CA GLY A 332 21.51 -14.70 11.91
C GLY A 332 21.30 -13.31 12.50
N GLN A 333 22.25 -12.40 12.30
CA GLN A 333 22.13 -11.02 12.76
C GLN A 333 21.20 -10.15 11.89
N GLY A 334 20.72 -10.67 10.75
CA GLY A 334 19.92 -9.92 9.80
C GLY A 334 20.74 -9.38 8.62
N ILE A 335 20.15 -8.41 7.89
CA ILE A 335 20.78 -7.77 6.73
C ILE A 335 21.52 -6.52 7.20
N ARG A 336 22.84 -6.51 7.16
CA ARG A 336 23.64 -5.34 7.56
C ARG A 336 23.52 -4.24 6.51
N VAL A 337 23.09 -3.07 6.91
CA VAL A 337 22.88 -1.90 6.05
C VAL A 337 23.78 -0.73 6.42
N VAL A 338 24.22 -0.65 7.68
CA VAL A 338 25.25 0.27 8.13
C VAL A 338 26.36 -0.54 8.80
N ASP A 339 27.59 -0.32 8.38
CA ASP A 339 28.81 -1.04 8.79
C ASP A 339 29.77 -0.04 9.43
N ALA A 340 29.98 -0.16 10.74
CA ALA A 340 30.89 0.69 11.50
C ALA A 340 32.25 0.02 11.59
N GLN A 341 33.24 0.57 10.89
CA GLN A 341 34.58 -0.02 10.77
C GLN A 341 35.64 0.83 11.47
N ASN A 342 36.77 0.20 11.85
CA ASN A 342 37.96 0.85 12.40
C ASN A 342 37.70 1.73 13.63
N GLY A 343 36.79 1.26 14.54
CA GLY A 343 36.43 1.99 15.75
C GLY A 343 35.43 3.12 15.52
N ALA A 344 34.73 3.11 14.39
CA ALA A 344 33.64 4.05 14.15
C ALA A 344 32.51 3.86 15.15
N THR A 345 31.75 4.93 15.41
CA THR A 345 30.61 4.93 16.32
C THR A 345 29.36 5.45 15.61
N THR A 346 28.21 4.96 16.02
CA THR A 346 26.91 5.45 15.55
C THR A 346 26.06 5.87 16.74
N GLU A 347 25.45 7.06 16.70
CA GLU A 347 24.52 7.48 17.75
C GLU A 347 23.27 6.59 17.77
N GLU A 348 22.74 6.35 18.97
CA GLU A 348 21.40 5.74 19.10
C GLU A 348 20.37 6.67 18.45
N GLY A 349 19.64 6.16 17.45
CA GLY A 349 18.71 6.97 16.69
C GLY A 349 19.29 7.75 15.50
N ALA A 350 20.60 7.59 15.19
CA ALA A 350 21.21 8.17 13.98
C ALA A 350 20.51 7.73 12.69
N PHE A 351 19.96 6.52 12.70
CA PHE A 351 19.24 5.97 11.56
C PHE A 351 17.82 5.51 11.94
N ALA A 352 16.90 5.72 11.02
CA ALA A 352 15.53 5.23 11.15
C ALA A 352 14.96 4.91 9.76
N LEU A 353 13.99 3.99 9.69
CA LEU A 353 13.26 3.72 8.46
C LEU A 353 12.42 4.95 8.08
N SER A 354 12.48 5.36 6.82
CA SER A 354 11.65 6.47 6.30
C SER A 354 10.18 6.05 6.14
N ARG A 355 9.93 4.76 5.97
CA ARG A 355 8.61 4.12 5.86
C ARG A 355 8.72 2.67 6.31
N PRO A 356 7.61 2.03 6.72
CA PRO A 356 7.59 0.60 7.03
C PRO A 356 8.13 -0.21 5.85
N LEU A 357 9.04 -1.15 6.14
CA LEU A 357 9.59 -2.08 5.15
C LEU A 357 8.89 -3.43 5.32
N GLN A 358 8.11 -3.81 4.30
CA GLN A 358 7.29 -5.02 4.32
C GLN A 358 7.52 -5.83 3.03
N ALA A 359 7.58 -7.15 3.16
CA ALA A 359 7.57 -8.06 2.02
C ALA A 359 7.01 -9.43 2.43
N GLY A 360 6.17 -10.03 1.59
CA GLY A 360 5.50 -11.29 1.91
C GLY A 360 4.68 -11.16 3.20
N ALA A 361 4.98 -12.04 4.16
CA ALA A 361 4.33 -12.03 5.48
C ALA A 361 5.07 -11.20 6.54
N PHE A 362 6.21 -10.58 6.21
CA PHE A 362 7.13 -10.02 7.20
C PHE A 362 7.13 -8.49 7.22
N ASN A 363 7.28 -7.96 8.44
CA ASN A 363 7.80 -6.62 8.71
C ASN A 363 9.31 -6.71 8.95
N TYR A 364 10.05 -5.75 8.42
CA TYR A 364 11.49 -5.64 8.66
C TYR A 364 11.74 -4.37 9.47
N THR A 365 12.38 -4.55 10.62
CA THR A 365 12.74 -3.46 11.53
C THR A 365 14.22 -3.15 11.42
N LEU A 366 14.59 -1.91 11.67
CA LEU A 366 15.99 -1.47 11.70
C LEU A 366 16.48 -1.46 13.16
N ASN A 367 17.54 -2.22 13.42
CA ASN A 367 18.08 -2.40 14.76
C ASN A 367 19.57 -2.12 14.78
N ARG A 368 20.01 -1.36 15.80
CA ARG A 368 21.42 -1.15 16.10
C ARG A 368 21.93 -2.23 17.03
N ASP A 369 23.09 -2.78 16.76
CA ASP A 369 23.75 -3.77 17.61
C ASP A 369 24.90 -3.15 18.44
N SER A 370 25.42 -3.93 19.36
CA SER A 370 26.53 -3.54 20.24
C SER A 370 27.86 -3.31 19.52
N ASP A 371 27.98 -3.73 18.29
CA ASP A 371 29.10 -3.50 17.38
C ASP A 371 29.00 -2.19 16.58
N GLU A 372 28.01 -1.34 16.92
CA GLU A 372 27.69 -0.07 16.25
C GLU A 372 27.06 -0.23 14.86
N ASP A 373 26.92 -1.46 14.35
CA ASP A 373 26.30 -1.79 13.08
C ASP A 373 24.77 -1.72 13.15
N TRP A 374 24.16 -1.50 12.00
CA TRP A 374 22.69 -1.48 11.88
C TRP A 374 22.21 -2.54 10.90
N TYR A 375 21.21 -3.30 11.36
CA TYR A 375 20.68 -4.45 10.64
C TYR A 375 19.17 -4.34 10.43
N LEU A 376 18.71 -4.82 9.27
CA LEU A 376 17.29 -5.11 9.04
C LEU A 376 16.98 -6.51 9.55
N ARG A 377 15.94 -6.64 10.39
CA ARG A 377 15.51 -7.90 11.00
C ARG A 377 14.00 -8.10 10.87
N SER A 378 13.61 -9.34 10.60
CA SER A 378 12.20 -9.76 10.52
C SER A 378 11.81 -10.75 11.62
N GLU A 379 12.66 -11.00 12.63
CA GLU A 379 12.41 -12.00 13.66
C GLU A 379 11.09 -11.74 14.39
N ASN A 380 10.19 -12.76 14.33
CA ASN A 380 8.87 -12.78 14.96
C ASN A 380 7.93 -11.62 14.61
N ALA A 381 8.24 -10.82 13.63
CA ALA A 381 7.43 -9.67 13.24
C ALA A 381 6.68 -9.96 11.93
N TYR A 382 5.56 -10.67 12.03
CA TYR A 382 4.62 -10.71 10.91
C TYR A 382 3.93 -9.36 10.76
N ARG A 383 3.54 -9.03 9.55
CA ARG A 383 2.72 -7.84 9.34
C ARG A 383 1.28 -8.07 9.81
N ALA A 384 0.62 -7.01 10.24
CA ALA A 384 -0.74 -7.05 10.81
C ALA A 384 -1.78 -7.71 9.88
N GLU A 385 -1.52 -7.73 8.58
CA GLU A 385 -2.39 -8.38 7.60
C GLU A 385 -2.37 -9.91 7.69
N VAL A 386 -1.36 -10.52 8.31
CA VAL A 386 -1.32 -11.99 8.50
C VAL A 386 -2.49 -12.47 9.36
N PRO A 387 -2.64 -12.03 10.63
CA PRO A 387 -3.81 -12.39 11.42
C PRO A 387 -5.11 -11.87 10.79
N LEU A 388 -5.09 -10.70 10.16
CA LEU A 388 -6.27 -10.09 9.57
C LEU A 388 -6.85 -10.94 8.43
N TYR A 389 -6.02 -11.35 7.46
CA TYR A 389 -6.50 -12.14 6.32
C TYR A 389 -6.81 -13.59 6.71
N THR A 390 -6.08 -14.14 7.66
CA THR A 390 -6.37 -15.47 8.21
C THR A 390 -7.77 -15.51 8.85
N SER A 391 -8.19 -14.43 9.52
CA SER A 391 -9.50 -14.33 10.15
C SER A 391 -10.66 -14.28 9.15
N MET A 392 -10.43 -13.94 7.88
CA MET A 392 -11.49 -13.93 6.85
C MET A 392 -12.13 -15.31 6.68
N LEU A 393 -11.33 -16.38 6.63
CA LEU A 393 -11.84 -17.75 6.54
C LEU A 393 -12.67 -18.13 7.76
N THR A 394 -12.18 -17.78 8.95
CA THR A 394 -12.86 -18.08 10.21
C THR A 394 -14.20 -17.37 10.31
N GLN A 395 -14.24 -16.08 10.05
CA GLN A 395 -15.45 -15.26 10.14
C GLN A 395 -16.54 -15.74 9.19
N ALA A 396 -16.21 -16.02 7.93
CA ALA A 396 -17.18 -16.48 6.93
C ALA A 396 -17.78 -17.85 7.33
N MET A 397 -16.94 -18.77 7.79
CA MET A 397 -17.40 -20.10 8.18
C MET A 397 -18.24 -20.07 9.48
N ASP A 398 -17.92 -19.20 10.42
CA ASP A 398 -18.74 -19.04 11.63
C ASP A 398 -20.09 -18.39 11.29
N TYR A 399 -20.10 -17.40 10.42
CA TYR A 399 -21.35 -16.81 9.91
C TYR A 399 -22.25 -17.85 9.26
N ASP A 400 -21.71 -18.70 8.38
CA ASP A 400 -22.47 -19.76 7.70
C ASP A 400 -23.08 -20.74 8.68
N ARG A 401 -22.32 -21.17 9.70
CA ARG A 401 -22.80 -22.08 10.74
C ARG A 401 -23.90 -21.45 11.59
N ILE A 402 -23.74 -20.18 11.98
CA ILE A 402 -24.73 -19.46 12.77
C ILE A 402 -26.02 -19.25 11.98
N LEU A 403 -25.91 -18.91 10.70
CA LEU A 403 -27.08 -18.73 9.81
C LEU A 403 -27.85 -20.04 9.61
N ALA A 404 -27.16 -21.15 9.41
CA ALA A 404 -27.81 -22.46 9.30
C ALA A 404 -28.53 -22.83 10.60
N GLY A 405 -27.89 -22.56 11.73
CA GLY A 405 -28.45 -22.71 13.07
C GLY A 405 -28.89 -24.13 13.41
N SER A 406 -29.90 -24.22 14.27
CA SER A 406 -30.61 -25.46 14.62
C SER A 406 -32.08 -25.31 14.28
N ARG A 407 -32.65 -26.33 13.61
CA ARG A 407 -34.09 -26.32 13.30
C ARG A 407 -34.97 -26.37 14.54
N SER A 408 -34.48 -26.99 15.62
CA SER A 408 -35.21 -27.03 16.89
C SER A 408 -35.44 -25.67 17.52
N HIS A 409 -34.67 -24.68 17.13
CA HIS A 409 -34.83 -23.26 17.56
C HIS A 409 -35.83 -22.49 16.70
N GLN A 410 -36.31 -23.05 15.61
CA GLN A 410 -37.21 -22.33 14.71
C GLN A 410 -38.64 -22.46 15.17
N THR A 411 -39.28 -21.30 15.31
CA THR A 411 -40.68 -21.19 15.74
C THR A 411 -41.61 -21.85 14.72
N GLY A 412 -42.51 -22.71 15.20
CA GLY A 412 -43.58 -23.31 14.40
C GLY A 412 -43.14 -24.47 13.47
N VAL A 413 -41.92 -25.00 13.64
CA VAL A 413 -41.40 -26.11 12.82
C VAL A 413 -42.30 -27.38 12.90
N ASN A 414 -42.85 -27.65 14.08
CA ASN A 414 -43.65 -28.85 14.37
C ASN A 414 -45.15 -28.64 14.17
N GLY A 415 -45.55 -27.58 13.47
CA GLY A 415 -46.98 -27.36 13.12
C GLY A 415 -47.50 -28.33 12.08
N GLU A 416 -48.80 -28.48 11.96
CA GLU A 416 -49.45 -29.39 11.01
C GLU A 416 -49.56 -28.80 9.59
N ASN A 417 -49.53 -27.50 9.44
CA ASN A 417 -49.70 -26.77 8.19
C ASN A 417 -48.40 -26.20 7.66
N ASN A 418 -48.33 -25.99 6.35
CA ASN A 418 -47.23 -25.26 5.73
C ASN A 418 -47.10 -23.87 6.34
N SER A 419 -45.88 -23.35 6.41
CA SER A 419 -45.60 -22.05 7.00
C SER A 419 -44.56 -21.27 6.22
N VAL A 420 -44.64 -19.94 6.41
CA VAL A 420 -43.59 -19.01 6.01
C VAL A 420 -43.06 -18.36 7.28
N ARG A 421 -41.75 -18.32 7.41
CA ARG A 421 -41.03 -17.76 8.59
C ARG A 421 -40.09 -16.64 8.19
N LEU A 422 -40.17 -15.55 8.91
CA LEU A 422 -39.22 -14.44 8.83
C LEU A 422 -38.46 -14.36 10.13
N SER A 423 -37.15 -14.42 10.08
CA SER A 423 -36.29 -14.34 11.25
C SER A 423 -35.28 -13.20 11.07
N ILE A 424 -35.03 -12.46 12.13
CA ILE A 424 -33.98 -11.45 12.23
C ILE A 424 -33.11 -11.83 13.41
N GLN A 425 -31.82 -12.03 13.16
CA GLN A 425 -30.85 -12.40 14.18
C GLN A 425 -29.66 -11.42 14.16
N GLY A 426 -29.18 -11.10 15.35
CA GLY A 426 -27.94 -10.36 15.53
C GLY A 426 -27.21 -10.81 16.77
N GLY A 427 -25.92 -10.58 16.81
CA GLY A 427 -25.10 -11.01 17.94
C GLY A 427 -23.67 -10.52 17.88
N HIS A 428 -22.93 -10.97 18.86
CA HIS A 428 -21.51 -10.80 18.99
C HIS A 428 -20.80 -12.14 18.79
N LEU A 429 -19.66 -12.09 18.11
CA LEU A 429 -18.84 -13.27 17.80
C LEU A 429 -17.37 -12.93 18.00
N GLY A 430 -16.64 -13.83 18.63
CA GLY A 430 -15.21 -13.66 18.87
C GLY A 430 -14.46 -14.99 18.98
N HIS A 431 -13.15 -14.87 18.95
CA HIS A 431 -12.21 -15.95 19.22
C HIS A 431 -11.08 -15.43 20.10
N ASP A 432 -10.64 -16.24 21.05
CA ASP A 432 -9.45 -15.97 21.84
C ASP A 432 -8.19 -16.52 21.16
N ASN A 433 -7.08 -15.80 21.29
CA ASN A 433 -5.77 -16.28 20.84
C ASN A 433 -5.16 -17.23 21.87
N ASN A 434 -5.03 -18.49 21.50
CA ASN A 434 -4.47 -19.54 22.36
C ASN A 434 -3.08 -20.01 21.89
N GLY A 435 -2.18 -19.11 21.50
CA GLY A 435 -0.80 -19.53 21.25
C GLY A 435 -0.04 -18.90 20.08
N GLY A 436 -0.60 -17.91 19.41
CA GLY A 436 0.01 -17.19 18.29
C GLY A 436 -0.16 -17.87 16.94
N ILE A 437 -0.27 -17.03 15.91
CA ILE A 437 -0.57 -17.47 14.53
C ILE A 437 0.54 -18.37 13.95
N ALA A 438 1.80 -18.14 14.32
CA ALA A 438 2.93 -18.98 13.91
C ALA A 438 2.82 -20.43 14.41
N ARG A 439 2.08 -20.66 15.48
CA ARG A 439 1.84 -22.00 16.06
C ARG A 439 0.50 -22.60 15.61
N GLY A 440 -0.17 -21.97 14.66
CA GLY A 440 -1.45 -22.42 14.13
C GLY A 440 -2.64 -22.08 15.02
N ALA A 441 -2.53 -21.07 15.88
CA ALA A 441 -3.67 -20.54 16.61
C ALA A 441 -4.55 -19.67 15.72
N THR A 442 -5.86 -19.62 16.00
CA THR A 442 -6.76 -18.64 15.40
C THR A 442 -6.47 -17.28 16.02
N PRO A 443 -6.37 -16.19 15.22
CA PRO A 443 -6.17 -14.86 15.76
C PRO A 443 -7.29 -14.43 16.70
N GLU A 444 -6.94 -13.65 17.73
CA GLU A 444 -7.93 -13.02 18.59
C GLU A 444 -8.81 -12.08 17.78
N SER A 445 -10.11 -12.23 17.94
CA SER A 445 -11.07 -11.43 17.18
C SER A 445 -12.34 -11.21 17.97
N SER A 446 -13.01 -10.08 17.70
CA SER A 446 -14.22 -9.68 18.39
C SER A 446 -15.04 -8.78 17.49
N GLY A 447 -16.33 -9.09 17.33
CA GLY A 447 -17.17 -8.30 16.44
C GLY A 447 -18.64 -8.66 16.48
N SER A 448 -19.38 -8.11 15.56
CA SER A 448 -20.82 -8.29 15.48
C SER A 448 -21.25 -8.84 14.13
N TYR A 449 -22.39 -9.50 14.13
CA TYR A 449 -23.07 -9.98 12.92
C TYR A 449 -24.57 -9.72 13.00
N GLY A 450 -25.22 -9.74 11.85
CA GLY A 450 -26.67 -9.71 11.76
C GLY A 450 -27.14 -10.20 10.41
N PHE A 451 -28.31 -10.83 10.39
CA PHE A 451 -28.95 -11.27 9.14
C PHE A 451 -30.48 -11.28 9.25
N VAL A 452 -31.09 -11.24 8.08
CA VAL A 452 -32.51 -11.47 7.88
C VAL A 452 -32.65 -12.74 7.06
N ARG A 453 -33.50 -13.67 7.50
CA ARG A 453 -33.77 -14.95 6.85
C ARG A 453 -35.27 -15.09 6.61
N LEU A 454 -35.64 -15.39 5.37
CA LEU A 454 -37.01 -15.75 4.97
C LEU A 454 -36.98 -17.19 4.51
N GLU A 455 -37.88 -18.01 5.08
CA GLU A 455 -38.00 -19.40 4.72
C GLU A 455 -39.46 -19.79 4.50
N GLY A 456 -39.71 -20.82 3.70
CA GLY A 456 -41.05 -21.34 3.42
C GLY A 456 -41.07 -22.82 3.17
N ASP A 457 -42.10 -23.47 3.71
CA ASP A 457 -42.40 -24.87 3.44
C ASP A 457 -42.97 -24.99 2.02
N LEU A 458 -42.41 -25.92 1.23
CA LEU A 458 -42.85 -26.21 -0.14
C LEU A 458 -43.81 -27.38 -0.20
N LEU A 459 -43.52 -28.41 0.58
CA LEU A 459 -44.30 -29.63 0.61
C LEU A 459 -44.34 -30.16 2.05
N ARG A 460 -45.54 -30.51 2.48
CA ARG A 460 -45.77 -31.30 3.69
C ARG A 460 -46.66 -32.48 3.37
N THR A 461 -46.23 -33.69 3.70
CA THR A 461 -46.96 -34.92 3.40
C THR A 461 -46.68 -35.97 4.47
N GLU A 462 -47.57 -36.94 4.61
CA GLU A 462 -47.39 -38.06 5.48
C GLU A 462 -47.26 -39.35 4.66
N VAL A 463 -46.18 -40.11 4.90
CA VAL A 463 -45.89 -41.36 4.21
C VAL A 463 -45.42 -42.39 5.23
N ALA A 464 -46.12 -43.52 5.30
CA ALA A 464 -45.74 -44.68 6.13
C ALA A 464 -45.49 -44.36 7.61
N GLY A 465 -46.27 -43.47 8.21
CA GLY A 465 -46.10 -43.05 9.61
C GLY A 465 -44.98 -42.07 9.85
N MET A 466 -44.49 -41.43 8.81
CA MET A 466 -43.52 -40.36 8.84
C MET A 466 -44.13 -39.09 8.26
N SER A 467 -44.08 -37.99 8.99
CA SER A 467 -44.36 -36.65 8.45
C SER A 467 -43.13 -36.11 7.78
N LEU A 468 -43.22 -35.74 6.54
CA LEU A 468 -42.15 -35.17 5.72
C LEU A 468 -42.49 -33.72 5.41
N THR A 469 -41.57 -32.81 5.74
CA THR A 469 -41.65 -31.40 5.35
C THR A 469 -40.39 -31.00 4.59
N THR A 470 -40.54 -30.39 3.44
CA THR A 470 -39.44 -29.80 2.69
C THR A 470 -39.67 -28.32 2.49
N GLY A 471 -38.61 -27.57 2.41
CA GLY A 471 -38.70 -26.13 2.16
C GLY A 471 -37.37 -25.53 1.75
N VAL A 472 -37.41 -24.23 1.49
CA VAL A 472 -36.26 -23.43 1.09
C VAL A 472 -36.19 -22.17 1.91
N TYR A 473 -34.98 -21.58 1.99
CA TYR A 473 -34.80 -20.29 2.59
C TYR A 473 -33.78 -19.46 1.83
N GLY A 474 -33.92 -18.12 1.96
CA GLY A 474 -32.94 -17.14 1.53
C GLY A 474 -32.59 -16.24 2.69
N ALA A 475 -31.35 -15.79 2.75
CA ALA A 475 -30.91 -14.87 3.78
C ALA A 475 -29.91 -13.85 3.23
N ALA A 476 -29.88 -12.69 3.85
CA ALA A 476 -28.87 -11.66 3.61
C ALA A 476 -28.42 -11.09 4.95
N GLY A 477 -27.13 -10.84 5.07
CA GLY A 477 -26.57 -10.31 6.30
C GLY A 477 -25.20 -9.72 6.14
N HIS A 478 -24.72 -9.21 7.27
CA HIS A 478 -23.46 -8.53 7.40
C HIS A 478 -22.75 -8.95 8.67
N SER A 479 -21.41 -9.00 8.63
CA SER A 479 -20.60 -9.14 9.82
C SER A 479 -19.39 -8.22 9.78
N SER A 480 -18.93 -7.77 10.95
CA SER A 480 -17.76 -6.91 11.11
C SER A 480 -17.02 -7.32 12.36
N VAL A 481 -15.75 -7.69 12.19
CA VAL A 481 -14.91 -8.24 13.26
C VAL A 481 -13.59 -7.50 13.30
N ASP A 482 -13.21 -7.00 14.47
CA ASP A 482 -11.89 -6.46 14.75
C ASP A 482 -10.95 -7.59 15.13
N VAL A 483 -9.76 -7.57 14.56
CA VAL A 483 -8.73 -8.61 14.71
C VAL A 483 -7.52 -8.00 15.38
N LYS A 484 -6.92 -8.76 16.31
CA LYS A 484 -5.67 -8.39 16.97
C LYS A 484 -4.49 -9.21 16.45
N ASP A 485 -3.32 -8.61 16.55
CA ASP A 485 -2.03 -9.27 16.32
C ASP A 485 -1.64 -10.09 17.57
N ASP A 486 -0.62 -10.92 17.43
CA ASP A 486 -0.11 -11.77 18.51
C ASP A 486 0.40 -10.99 19.72
N ASP A 487 0.80 -9.74 19.56
CA ASP A 487 1.20 -8.82 20.63
C ASP A 487 0.02 -8.09 21.31
N GLY A 488 -1.21 -8.34 20.85
CA GLY A 488 -2.43 -7.72 21.33
C GLY A 488 -2.74 -6.36 20.68
N SER A 489 -1.89 -5.85 19.80
CA SER A 489 -2.17 -4.65 19.03
C SER A 489 -3.28 -4.88 18.00
N ARG A 490 -3.88 -3.80 17.52
CA ARG A 490 -4.92 -3.88 16.48
C ARG A 490 -4.32 -4.25 15.14
N ALA A 491 -4.73 -5.38 14.57
CA ALA A 491 -4.37 -5.79 13.21
C ALA A 491 -5.25 -5.12 12.14
N GLY A 492 -6.54 -4.96 12.43
CA GLY A 492 -7.48 -4.34 11.52
C GLY A 492 -8.90 -4.85 11.70
N THR A 493 -9.75 -4.59 10.71
CA THR A 493 -11.16 -4.99 10.70
C THR A 493 -11.48 -5.80 9.45
N VAL A 494 -12.18 -6.92 9.60
CA VAL A 494 -12.76 -7.71 8.51
C VAL A 494 -14.26 -7.48 8.47
N ARG A 495 -14.78 -7.11 7.31
CA ARG A 495 -16.21 -6.98 7.02
C ARG A 495 -16.62 -7.98 5.97
N ASP A 496 -17.81 -8.55 6.11
CA ASP A 496 -18.38 -9.50 5.17
C ASP A 496 -19.85 -9.15 4.89
N ASP A 497 -20.20 -9.02 3.62
CA ASP A 497 -21.58 -8.96 3.15
C ASP A 497 -21.91 -10.31 2.51
N ALA A 498 -22.88 -11.01 3.08
CA ALA A 498 -23.22 -12.37 2.70
C ALA A 498 -24.66 -12.52 2.23
N GLY A 499 -24.84 -13.31 1.17
CA GLY A 499 -26.15 -13.73 0.69
C GLY A 499 -26.20 -15.25 0.58
N SER A 500 -27.23 -15.86 1.17
CA SER A 500 -27.35 -17.31 1.30
C SER A 500 -28.65 -17.85 0.73
N LEU A 501 -28.58 -19.06 0.18
CA LEU A 501 -29.73 -19.88 -0.20
C LEU A 501 -29.55 -21.25 0.43
N GLY A 502 -30.64 -21.79 0.96
CA GLY A 502 -30.65 -23.14 1.54
C GLY A 502 -31.95 -23.87 1.32
N GLY A 503 -31.86 -25.18 1.50
CA GLY A 503 -32.99 -26.05 1.52
C GLY A 503 -32.97 -26.97 2.73
N TYR A 504 -34.13 -27.44 3.13
CA TYR A 504 -34.26 -28.33 4.27
C TYR A 504 -35.25 -29.45 4.02
N LEU A 505 -35.02 -30.55 4.69
CA LEU A 505 -35.87 -31.74 4.77
C LEU A 505 -36.03 -32.10 6.24
N ASN A 506 -37.27 -32.05 6.73
CA ASN A 506 -37.62 -32.49 8.09
C ASN A 506 -38.45 -33.76 8.04
N LEU A 507 -38.08 -34.75 8.84
CA LEU A 507 -38.76 -36.04 8.98
C LEU A 507 -39.18 -36.21 10.43
N VAL A 508 -40.43 -36.51 10.70
CA VAL A 508 -40.94 -36.78 12.04
C VAL A 508 -41.68 -38.10 12.04
N HIS A 509 -41.25 -39.01 12.91
CA HIS A 509 -41.98 -40.27 13.10
C HIS A 509 -43.19 -40.01 14.01
N THR A 510 -44.40 -40.21 13.45
CA THR A 510 -45.63 -39.72 14.05
C THR A 510 -45.97 -40.36 15.39
N SER A 511 -45.57 -41.64 15.62
CA SER A 511 -45.88 -42.35 16.85
C SER A 511 -44.88 -42.09 18.01
N SER A 512 -43.61 -41.85 17.73
CA SER A 512 -42.58 -41.65 18.76
C SER A 512 -42.14 -40.18 18.92
N GLY A 513 -42.48 -39.32 17.95
CA GLY A 513 -41.97 -37.97 17.93
C GLY A 513 -40.49 -37.84 17.52
N LEU A 514 -39.77 -38.97 17.28
CA LEU A 514 -38.40 -38.92 16.79
C LEU A 514 -38.36 -38.12 15.49
N TRP A 515 -37.50 -37.12 15.43
CA TRP A 515 -37.36 -36.31 14.25
C TRP A 515 -35.90 -36.24 13.75
N ALA A 516 -35.75 -36.03 12.47
CA ALA A 516 -34.48 -35.73 11.82
C ALA A 516 -34.64 -34.57 10.86
N ASP A 517 -33.66 -33.68 10.85
CA ASP A 517 -33.61 -32.50 9.98
C ASP A 517 -32.31 -32.45 9.20
N ILE A 518 -32.43 -32.28 7.89
CA ILE A 518 -31.31 -32.19 6.97
C ILE A 518 -31.35 -30.77 6.35
N VAL A 519 -30.24 -30.07 6.41
CA VAL A 519 -30.08 -28.73 5.81
C VAL A 519 -28.90 -28.74 4.85
N ALA A 520 -29.09 -28.13 3.70
CA ALA A 520 -28.03 -27.79 2.75
C ALA A 520 -28.08 -26.30 2.42
N GLN A 521 -26.93 -25.62 2.52
CA GLN A 521 -26.83 -24.18 2.35
C GLN A 521 -25.65 -23.83 1.46
N GLY A 522 -25.81 -22.82 0.59
CA GLY A 522 -24.76 -22.15 -0.13
C GLY A 522 -24.78 -20.67 0.17
N THR A 523 -23.61 -20.08 0.42
CA THR A 523 -23.45 -18.66 0.77
C THR A 523 -22.44 -18.01 -0.15
N ARG A 524 -22.77 -16.84 -0.68
CA ARG A 524 -21.85 -15.95 -1.37
C ARG A 524 -21.35 -14.90 -0.40
N HIS A 525 -20.03 -14.82 -0.26
CA HIS A 525 -19.35 -13.85 0.58
C HIS A 525 -18.70 -12.74 -0.25
N SER A 526 -18.72 -11.52 0.26
CA SER A 526 -18.00 -10.36 -0.26
C SER A 526 -17.28 -9.69 0.88
N MET A 527 -16.02 -10.04 1.05
CA MET A 527 -15.24 -9.67 2.21
C MET A 527 -14.28 -8.53 1.93
N LYS A 528 -14.12 -7.64 2.92
CA LYS A 528 -13.12 -6.59 2.94
C LYS A 528 -12.34 -6.64 4.24
N ALA A 529 -11.03 -6.79 4.17
CA ALA A 529 -10.10 -6.66 5.27
C ALA A 529 -9.36 -5.32 5.16
N SER A 530 -9.36 -4.54 6.22
CA SER A 530 -8.73 -3.21 6.27
C SER A 530 -7.79 -3.13 7.46
N SER A 531 -6.50 -2.90 7.20
CA SER A 531 -5.49 -2.50 8.19
C SER A 531 -5.19 -1.01 8.05
N ASP A 532 -4.24 -0.50 8.83
CA ASP A 532 -3.80 0.90 8.73
C ASP A 532 -3.09 1.21 7.40
N ASN A 533 -2.53 0.16 6.75
CA ASN A 533 -1.70 0.33 5.55
C ASN A 533 -2.28 -0.32 4.29
N ASN A 534 -3.26 -1.23 4.42
CA ASN A 534 -3.77 -2.03 3.32
C ASN A 534 -5.29 -2.21 3.39
N ASP A 535 -5.91 -2.20 2.21
CA ASP A 535 -7.27 -2.66 1.98
C ASP A 535 -7.22 -3.86 1.03
N PHE A 536 -7.73 -4.99 1.49
CA PHE A 536 -7.81 -6.22 0.70
C PHE A 536 -9.26 -6.66 0.55
N ARG A 537 -9.63 -7.14 -0.64
CA ARG A 537 -10.97 -7.66 -0.93
C ARG A 537 -10.89 -9.05 -1.51
N ALA A 538 -11.72 -9.96 -0.99
CA ALA A 538 -11.90 -11.29 -1.52
C ALA A 538 -13.39 -11.60 -1.63
N ARG A 539 -13.78 -12.36 -2.66
CA ARG A 539 -15.10 -12.94 -2.81
C ARG A 539 -14.98 -14.44 -2.65
N GLY A 540 -16.05 -15.08 -2.26
CA GLY A 540 -16.01 -16.53 -2.10
C GLY A 540 -17.37 -17.19 -2.03
N TRP A 541 -17.32 -18.52 -1.98
CA TRP A 541 -18.49 -19.37 -1.82
C TRP A 541 -18.29 -20.32 -0.64
N GLY A 542 -19.23 -20.26 0.30
CA GLY A 542 -19.38 -21.23 1.37
C GLY A 542 -20.46 -22.27 1.02
N TRP A 543 -20.31 -23.46 1.53
CA TRP A 543 -21.34 -24.49 1.55
C TRP A 543 -21.39 -25.14 2.92
N LEU A 544 -22.58 -25.59 3.32
CA LEU A 544 -22.82 -26.24 4.59
C LEU A 544 -23.89 -27.33 4.43
N GLY A 545 -23.61 -28.48 5.06
CA GLY A 545 -24.58 -29.54 5.28
C GLY A 545 -24.73 -29.79 6.78
N SER A 546 -25.97 -29.96 7.24
CA SER A 546 -26.29 -30.27 8.64
C SER A 546 -27.30 -31.41 8.70
N LEU A 547 -27.07 -32.34 9.65
CA LEU A 547 -28.01 -33.36 10.06
C LEU A 547 -28.23 -33.18 11.56
N GLU A 548 -29.47 -32.96 11.94
CA GLU A 548 -29.89 -32.81 13.35
C GLU A 548 -30.99 -33.85 13.66
N THR A 549 -31.00 -34.38 14.87
CA THR A 549 -32.04 -35.31 15.33
C THR A 549 -32.36 -35.06 16.80
N GLY A 550 -33.57 -35.32 17.18
CA GLY A 550 -34.02 -35.22 18.56
C GLY A 550 -35.19 -36.15 18.84
N LEU A 551 -35.35 -36.51 20.09
CA LEU A 551 -36.42 -37.39 20.59
C LEU A 551 -37.11 -36.77 21.79
N PRO A 552 -38.34 -36.26 21.67
CA PRO A 552 -39.03 -35.62 22.79
C PRO A 552 -39.58 -36.66 23.75
N PHE A 553 -39.43 -36.37 25.06
CA PHE A 553 -40.00 -37.12 26.15
C PHE A 553 -40.83 -36.19 27.02
N SER A 554 -42.07 -36.55 27.28
CA SER A 554 -42.89 -35.86 28.27
C SER A 554 -42.46 -36.22 29.67
N ILE A 555 -42.03 -35.24 30.48
CA ILE A 555 -41.74 -35.42 31.89
C ILE A 555 -43.02 -35.26 32.71
N THR A 556 -43.83 -34.27 32.34
CA THR A 556 -45.18 -34.04 32.83
C THR A 556 -46.06 -33.62 31.66
N ASP A 557 -47.38 -33.46 31.87
CA ASP A 557 -48.32 -33.03 30.80
C ASP A 557 -47.91 -31.70 30.15
N ASN A 558 -47.14 -30.83 30.89
CA ASN A 558 -46.77 -29.51 30.41
C ASN A 558 -45.25 -29.31 30.26
N LEU A 559 -44.41 -30.34 30.47
CA LEU A 559 -42.95 -30.21 30.42
C LEU A 559 -42.33 -31.31 29.58
N MET A 560 -41.61 -30.95 28.58
CA MET A 560 -40.88 -31.83 27.65
C MET A 560 -39.37 -31.72 27.81
N LEU A 561 -38.67 -32.84 27.75
CA LEU A 561 -37.25 -32.96 27.60
C LEU A 561 -36.94 -33.62 26.27
N GLU A 562 -36.07 -33.00 25.48
CA GLU A 562 -35.71 -33.48 24.15
C GLU A 562 -34.19 -33.54 24.00
N PRO A 563 -33.56 -34.70 24.20
CA PRO A 563 -32.16 -34.89 23.83
C PRO A 563 -31.99 -34.68 22.32
N GLN A 564 -30.87 -34.03 21.96
CA GLN A 564 -30.57 -33.62 20.59
C GLN A 564 -29.12 -33.92 20.24
N LEU A 565 -28.90 -34.25 18.97
CA LEU A 565 -27.59 -34.41 18.37
C LEU A 565 -27.60 -33.77 16.99
N GLN A 566 -26.60 -32.97 16.68
CA GLN A 566 -26.40 -32.34 15.38
C GLN A 566 -24.97 -32.55 14.89
N TYR A 567 -24.83 -32.90 13.64
CA TYR A 567 -23.57 -32.93 12.92
C TYR A 567 -23.61 -31.94 11.77
N THR A 568 -22.61 -31.09 11.69
CA THR A 568 -22.49 -30.08 10.65
C THR A 568 -21.15 -30.23 9.94
N TRP A 569 -21.19 -30.18 8.61
CA TRP A 569 -20.03 -30.21 7.75
C TRP A 569 -20.10 -29.01 6.81
N GLN A 570 -18.98 -28.25 6.74
CA GLN A 570 -18.94 -27.05 5.93
C GLN A 570 -17.59 -26.88 5.22
N GLY A 571 -17.61 -26.11 4.14
CA GLY A 571 -16.45 -25.72 3.39
C GLY A 571 -16.57 -24.31 2.85
N LEU A 572 -15.42 -23.67 2.59
CA LEU A 572 -15.32 -22.32 2.09
C LEU A 572 -14.17 -22.22 1.07
N SER A 573 -14.39 -21.48 0.01
CA SER A 573 -13.36 -21.09 -0.95
C SER A 573 -13.43 -19.58 -1.15
N LEU A 574 -12.34 -18.89 -0.86
CA LEU A 574 -12.16 -17.46 -1.13
C LEU A 574 -11.25 -17.27 -2.33
N ASP A 575 -11.50 -16.23 -3.10
CA ASP A 575 -10.66 -15.85 -4.25
C ASP A 575 -9.30 -15.35 -3.77
N ASP A 576 -8.24 -15.77 -4.44
CA ASP A 576 -6.90 -15.24 -4.26
C ASP A 576 -6.82 -13.79 -4.74
N GLY A 577 -5.86 -13.02 -4.22
CA GLY A 577 -5.69 -11.63 -4.62
C GLY A 577 -4.30 -11.08 -4.33
N GLN A 578 -4.17 -9.77 -4.43
CA GLN A 578 -2.98 -9.01 -4.10
C GLN A 578 -3.36 -7.84 -3.19
N ASP A 579 -2.50 -7.55 -2.22
CA ASP A 579 -2.49 -6.27 -1.52
C ASP A 579 -1.32 -5.39 -1.99
N ASN A 580 -1.04 -4.29 -1.30
CA ASN A 580 0.04 -3.37 -1.67
C ASN A 580 1.45 -3.97 -1.51
N VAL A 581 1.58 -5.11 -0.83
CA VAL A 581 2.86 -5.74 -0.47
C VAL A 581 3.14 -7.00 -1.26
N GLY A 582 2.09 -7.82 -1.55
CA GLY A 582 2.28 -9.07 -2.24
C GLY A 582 1.00 -9.87 -2.48
N TYR A 583 1.16 -11.14 -2.82
CA TYR A 583 0.06 -12.07 -3.06
C TYR A 583 -0.51 -12.62 -1.76
N VAL A 584 -1.83 -12.80 -1.75
CA VAL A 584 -2.60 -13.50 -0.74
C VAL A 584 -3.35 -14.65 -1.41
N LYS A 585 -3.10 -15.87 -0.95
CA LYS A 585 -3.77 -17.08 -1.45
C LYS A 585 -4.50 -17.77 -0.32
N PHE A 586 -5.72 -18.21 -0.61
CA PHE A 586 -6.53 -18.97 0.33
C PHE A 586 -6.60 -20.44 -0.10
N GLY A 587 -6.31 -21.36 0.82
CA GLY A 587 -6.65 -22.76 0.66
C GLY A 587 -8.15 -22.97 0.91
N HIS A 588 -8.62 -24.17 0.60
CA HIS A 588 -10.00 -24.53 0.91
C HIS A 588 -10.21 -24.62 2.42
N GLY A 589 -11.11 -23.77 2.95
CA GLY A 589 -11.57 -23.87 4.31
C GLY A 589 -12.52 -25.04 4.50
N SER A 590 -12.41 -25.78 5.59
CA SER A 590 -13.35 -26.83 5.97
C SER A 590 -13.43 -26.97 7.50
N ALA A 591 -14.57 -27.37 8.01
CA ALA A 591 -14.74 -27.70 9.42
C ALA A 591 -15.89 -28.69 9.61
N GLN A 592 -15.82 -29.46 10.68
CA GLN A 592 -16.84 -30.36 11.14
C GLN A 592 -17.20 -30.01 12.58
N HIS A 593 -18.49 -30.05 12.89
CA HIS A 593 -19.00 -29.75 14.22
C HIS A 593 -19.96 -30.84 14.68
N VAL A 594 -19.87 -31.22 15.93
CA VAL A 594 -20.87 -32.05 16.62
C VAL A 594 -21.43 -31.21 17.76
N ARG A 595 -22.73 -31.07 17.81
CA ARG A 595 -23.46 -30.49 18.93
C ARG A 595 -24.28 -31.57 19.60
N ALA A 596 -24.12 -31.73 20.88
CA ALA A 596 -24.92 -32.61 21.71
C ALA A 596 -25.51 -31.80 22.89
N GLY A 597 -26.79 -31.97 23.14
CA GLY A 597 -27.48 -31.23 24.18
C GLY A 597 -28.89 -31.74 24.41
N PHE A 598 -29.64 -30.99 25.12
CA PHE A 598 -31.07 -31.28 25.31
C PHE A 598 -31.85 -29.95 25.36
N ARG A 599 -33.10 -30.01 24.93
CA ARG A 599 -34.07 -28.95 25.09
C ARG A 599 -35.05 -29.30 26.19
N LEU A 600 -35.20 -28.42 27.15
CA LEU A 600 -36.24 -28.48 28.19
C LEU A 600 -37.20 -27.34 27.96
N GLY A 601 -38.48 -27.61 27.84
CA GLY A 601 -39.45 -26.55 27.56
C GLY A 601 -40.87 -26.90 27.96
N SER A 602 -41.70 -25.89 28.05
CA SER A 602 -43.13 -26.06 28.27
C SER A 602 -43.79 -26.60 26.97
N HIS A 603 -44.75 -27.47 27.16
CA HIS A 603 -45.61 -27.94 26.10
C HIS A 603 -47.05 -27.66 26.48
N ASN A 604 -47.58 -26.57 25.97
CA ASN A 604 -48.99 -26.24 26.13
C ASN A 604 -49.69 -26.68 24.84
N ASP A 605 -50.44 -27.81 24.91
CA ASP A 605 -51.35 -28.24 23.87
C ASP A 605 -52.41 -27.17 23.70
N MET A 606 -52.30 -26.42 22.66
CA MET A 606 -53.25 -25.41 22.29
C MET A 606 -54.20 -25.93 21.23
N THR A 607 -55.20 -26.66 21.67
CA THR A 607 -56.43 -26.82 20.93
C THR A 607 -57.17 -25.48 20.97
N PHE A 608 -56.95 -24.68 19.92
CA PHE A 608 -57.91 -23.64 19.57
C PHE A 608 -59.18 -24.30 19.07
N GLY A 609 -60.19 -24.37 19.94
CA GLY A 609 -61.53 -24.62 19.45
C GLY A 609 -62.19 -25.89 19.86
N GLU A 610 -62.41 -26.13 21.14
CA GLU A 610 -63.70 -26.56 21.61
C GLU A 610 -64.33 -25.49 22.46
N GLY A 611 -64.63 -24.38 21.80
CA GLY A 611 -65.45 -23.33 22.38
C GLY A 611 -66.90 -23.74 22.29
N THR A 612 -67.42 -24.16 23.41
CA THR A 612 -68.87 -24.15 23.60
C THR A 612 -69.42 -22.78 23.16
N SER A 613 -70.21 -22.80 22.08
CA SER A 613 -70.94 -21.68 21.60
C SER A 613 -71.94 -21.23 22.66
N SER A 614 -71.64 -20.17 23.40
CA SER A 614 -72.64 -19.38 24.08
C SER A 614 -72.49 -17.93 23.70
N ARG A 615 -73.52 -17.39 23.19
CA ARG A 615 -73.71 -16.04 22.62
C ARG A 615 -73.54 -14.90 23.64
N ASP A 616 -73.22 -15.19 24.87
CA ASP A 616 -73.19 -14.20 25.97
C ASP A 616 -71.80 -13.72 26.39
N THR A 617 -70.72 -14.18 25.79
CA THR A 617 -69.35 -13.85 26.16
C THR A 617 -68.70 -12.74 25.31
N LEU A 618 -69.44 -12.13 24.39
CA LEU A 618 -68.89 -11.12 23.48
C LEU A 618 -68.70 -9.71 24.10
N ARG A 619 -69.09 -9.50 25.35
CA ARG A 619 -68.95 -8.18 26.05
C ARG A 619 -67.84 -8.17 27.09
N ASP A 620 -67.33 -9.29 27.54
CA ASP A 620 -66.29 -9.36 28.59
C ASP A 620 -64.91 -9.75 28.07
N SER A 621 -64.82 -10.10 26.75
CA SER A 621 -63.62 -10.68 26.13
C SER A 621 -62.48 -9.70 25.84
N THR A 622 -62.70 -8.38 26.04
CA THR A 622 -61.65 -7.37 25.76
C THR A 622 -60.68 -7.11 26.90
N LYS A 623 -61.01 -7.49 28.11
CA LYS A 623 -60.13 -7.31 29.30
C LYS A 623 -59.35 -8.60 29.68
N HIS A 624 -59.74 -9.77 29.28
CA HIS A 624 -59.07 -11.03 29.57
C HIS A 624 -58.13 -11.53 28.47
N ARG A 625 -58.14 -10.95 27.29
CA ARG A 625 -57.36 -11.41 26.14
C ARG A 625 -55.85 -11.25 26.23
N VAL A 626 -55.35 -10.46 27.16
CA VAL A 626 -53.89 -10.25 27.33
C VAL A 626 -53.27 -11.23 28.30
N SER A 627 -54.06 -11.86 29.20
CA SER A 627 -53.54 -12.83 30.20
C SER A 627 -53.58 -14.29 29.80
N GLU A 628 -54.11 -14.63 28.60
CA GLU A 628 -54.24 -16.01 28.13
C GLU A 628 -53.61 -16.25 26.75
N LEU A 629 -52.64 -15.42 26.34
CA LEU A 629 -51.81 -15.78 25.20
C LEU A 629 -50.96 -17.01 25.56
N PRO A 630 -51.10 -18.08 24.79
CA PRO A 630 -50.34 -19.30 25.01
C PRO A 630 -48.88 -19.05 24.70
N VAL A 631 -48.06 -19.02 25.73
CA VAL A 631 -46.62 -18.81 25.69
C VAL A 631 -45.93 -20.09 26.07
N ASN A 632 -45.09 -20.60 25.14
CA ASN A 632 -44.17 -21.68 25.44
C ASN A 632 -42.78 -21.10 25.69
N TRP A 633 -42.07 -21.60 26.64
CA TRP A 633 -40.69 -21.31 26.91
C TRP A 633 -39.82 -22.56 26.73
N TRP A 634 -38.57 -22.35 26.43
CA TRP A 634 -37.61 -23.42 26.34
C TRP A 634 -36.20 -22.94 26.69
N VAL A 635 -35.38 -23.86 27.20
CA VAL A 635 -33.96 -23.67 27.46
C VAL A 635 -33.21 -24.85 26.88
N GLN A 636 -32.07 -24.59 26.24
CA GLN A 636 -31.28 -25.60 25.54
C GLN A 636 -29.79 -25.44 25.82
N PRO A 637 -29.25 -26.12 26.84
CA PRO A 637 -27.82 -26.28 27.02
C PRO A 637 -27.27 -27.31 26.05
N SER A 638 -26.11 -26.99 25.44
CA SER A 638 -25.41 -27.86 24.48
C SER A 638 -23.91 -27.78 24.66
N VAL A 639 -23.21 -28.80 24.22
CA VAL A 639 -21.77 -28.82 24.02
C VAL A 639 -21.53 -28.92 22.52
N ILE A 640 -20.69 -28.04 21.98
CA ILE A 640 -20.29 -28.03 20.59
C ILE A 640 -18.80 -28.37 20.50
N ARG A 641 -18.48 -29.42 19.76
CA ARG A 641 -17.10 -29.80 19.45
C ARG A 641 -16.81 -29.53 17.98
N THR A 642 -15.82 -28.67 17.72
CA THR A 642 -15.28 -28.44 16.39
C THR A 642 -14.03 -29.27 16.20
N PHE A 643 -13.94 -30.00 15.10
CA PHE A 643 -12.81 -30.85 14.76
C PHE A 643 -12.57 -30.83 13.24
N SER A 644 -11.40 -31.34 12.83
CA SER A 644 -10.98 -31.35 11.40
C SER A 644 -11.09 -29.98 10.74
N SER A 645 -10.88 -28.89 11.51
CA SER A 645 -10.87 -27.55 10.96
C SER A 645 -9.58 -27.32 10.16
N ARG A 646 -9.73 -26.87 8.94
CA ARG A 646 -8.67 -26.49 8.03
C ARG A 646 -9.02 -25.15 7.40
N GLY A 647 -8.02 -24.33 7.14
CA GLY A 647 -8.21 -23.05 6.44
C GLY A 647 -6.86 -22.40 6.31
N ASP A 648 -6.12 -22.73 5.25
CA ASP A 648 -4.78 -22.23 5.01
C ASP A 648 -4.86 -20.86 4.32
N MET A 649 -4.03 -19.93 4.77
CA MET A 649 -3.78 -18.66 4.09
C MET A 649 -2.29 -18.54 3.84
N SER A 650 -1.90 -18.20 2.63
CA SER A 650 -0.50 -18.04 2.24
C SER A 650 -0.25 -16.62 1.76
N MET A 651 0.88 -16.07 2.20
CA MET A 651 1.35 -14.76 1.76
C MET A 651 2.74 -14.87 1.14
N GLY A 652 2.95 -14.16 0.04
CA GLY A 652 4.20 -14.19 -0.69
C GLY A 652 4.34 -13.01 -1.62
N THR A 653 5.43 -12.99 -2.38
CA THR A 653 5.63 -12.00 -3.44
C THR A 653 5.12 -12.54 -4.77
N ALA A 654 4.76 -11.61 -5.66
CA ALA A 654 4.04 -11.86 -6.91
C ALA A 654 4.64 -12.92 -7.84
N ALA A 655 5.91 -13.21 -7.71
CA ALA A 655 6.64 -13.92 -8.75
C ALA A 655 6.74 -15.43 -8.57
N ALA A 656 6.03 -16.01 -7.63
CA ALA A 656 6.08 -17.44 -7.35
C ALA A 656 7.30 -17.91 -6.54
N GLY A 657 7.12 -18.47 -5.40
CA GLY A 657 8.08 -19.38 -4.84
C GLY A 657 8.10 -19.47 -3.33
N SER A 658 8.25 -18.44 -2.56
CA SER A 658 8.26 -18.55 -1.11
C SER A 658 6.98 -17.97 -0.52
N ASN A 659 5.92 -18.74 -0.61
CA ASN A 659 4.72 -18.41 0.14
C ASN A 659 4.88 -18.96 1.56
N MET A 660 4.76 -18.10 2.55
CA MET A 660 4.59 -18.54 3.92
C MET A 660 3.12 -18.86 4.15
N THR A 661 2.85 -20.08 4.63
CA THR A 661 1.50 -20.56 4.84
C THR A 661 1.19 -20.58 6.33
N PHE A 662 0.02 -20.05 6.70
CA PHE A 662 -0.55 -20.04 8.03
C PHE A 662 -1.78 -20.93 8.04
N SER A 663 -1.82 -21.88 8.96
CA SER A 663 -2.87 -22.92 9.05
C SER A 663 -3.55 -22.86 10.43
N PRO A 664 -4.42 -21.86 10.66
CA PRO A 664 -5.08 -21.72 11.95
C PRO A 664 -6.05 -22.88 12.19
N SER A 665 -6.02 -23.40 13.39
CA SER A 665 -6.95 -24.43 13.83
C SER A 665 -8.05 -23.82 14.69
N ARG A 666 -9.30 -24.01 14.31
CA ARG A 666 -10.48 -23.68 15.11
C ARG A 666 -11.01 -24.87 15.90
N ASN A 667 -10.21 -25.93 16.01
CA ASN A 667 -10.58 -27.09 16.81
C ASN A 667 -10.73 -26.69 18.27
N GLY A 668 -11.82 -27.08 18.88
CA GLY A 668 -12.11 -26.70 20.25
C GLY A 668 -13.47 -27.18 20.71
N THR A 669 -13.78 -26.91 21.97
CA THR A 669 -15.06 -27.21 22.58
C THR A 669 -15.65 -25.94 23.14
N SER A 670 -16.91 -25.66 22.89
CA SER A 670 -17.69 -24.61 23.53
C SER A 670 -18.92 -25.13 24.22
N LEU A 671 -19.34 -24.43 25.26
CA LEU A 671 -20.64 -24.56 25.88
C LEU A 671 -21.57 -23.52 25.24
N ASP A 672 -22.76 -23.96 24.86
CA ASP A 672 -23.78 -23.11 24.26
C ASP A 672 -25.08 -23.24 25.07
N LEU A 673 -25.62 -22.10 25.47
CA LEU A 673 -26.88 -22.00 26.18
C LEU A 673 -27.82 -21.11 25.40
N GLN A 674 -28.92 -21.67 24.92
CA GLN A 674 -29.97 -20.93 24.23
C GLN A 674 -31.25 -20.97 25.07
N ALA A 675 -32.04 -19.91 25.02
CA ALA A 675 -33.35 -19.84 25.66
C ALA A 675 -34.32 -19.05 24.79
N GLY A 676 -35.58 -19.44 24.77
CA GLY A 676 -36.55 -18.78 23.95
C GLY A 676 -37.95 -18.80 24.52
N LEU A 677 -38.77 -17.92 23.96
CA LEU A 677 -40.20 -17.78 24.22
C LEU A 677 -40.95 -17.78 22.87
N GLU A 678 -42.05 -18.50 22.81
CA GLU A 678 -42.94 -18.52 21.66
C GLU A 678 -44.35 -18.18 22.08
N ALA A 679 -44.99 -17.24 21.40
CA ALA A 679 -46.35 -16.82 21.67
C ALA A 679 -47.19 -16.95 20.41
N ARG A 680 -48.27 -17.71 20.49
CA ARG A 680 -49.27 -17.81 19.41
C ARG A 680 -50.27 -16.65 19.55
N VAL A 681 -50.10 -15.61 18.73
CA VAL A 681 -50.86 -14.37 18.80
C VAL A 681 -52.15 -14.42 18.00
N ARG A 682 -52.22 -15.34 17.00
CA ARG A 682 -53.43 -15.70 16.22
C ARG A 682 -53.37 -17.19 15.86
N GLU A 683 -54.49 -17.73 15.39
CA GLU A 683 -54.54 -19.15 14.96
C GLU A 683 -53.42 -19.54 13.98
N ASN A 684 -53.06 -18.61 13.11
CA ASN A 684 -52.05 -18.82 12.07
C ASN A 684 -50.79 -17.99 12.23
N ILE A 685 -50.59 -17.26 13.39
CA ILE A 685 -49.44 -16.40 13.60
C ILE A 685 -48.80 -16.72 14.95
N THR A 686 -47.52 -17.08 14.91
CA THR A 686 -46.68 -17.31 16.07
C THR A 686 -45.49 -16.34 16.05
N LEU A 687 -45.21 -15.68 17.17
CA LEU A 687 -44.05 -14.87 17.39
C LEU A 687 -43.09 -15.63 18.31
N GLY A 688 -41.80 -15.60 17.96
CA GLY A 688 -40.73 -16.16 18.78
C GLY A 688 -39.65 -15.12 19.07
N VAL A 689 -39.10 -15.20 20.27
CA VAL A 689 -37.87 -14.48 20.62
C VAL A 689 -36.93 -15.45 21.32
N GLN A 690 -35.64 -15.34 21.03
CA GLN A 690 -34.62 -16.14 21.70
C GLN A 690 -33.36 -15.35 21.95
N ALA A 691 -32.59 -15.78 22.93
CA ALA A 691 -31.27 -15.31 23.24
C ALA A 691 -30.33 -16.46 23.54
N GLY A 692 -29.07 -16.28 23.24
CA GLY A 692 -28.05 -17.30 23.45
C GLY A 692 -26.71 -16.75 23.87
N TYR A 693 -25.94 -17.61 24.52
CA TYR A 693 -24.58 -17.35 24.94
C TYR A 693 -23.73 -18.60 24.71
N ALA A 694 -22.61 -18.43 24.04
CA ALA A 694 -21.62 -19.46 23.81
C ALA A 694 -20.27 -19.05 24.44
N HIS A 695 -19.62 -19.99 25.11
CA HIS A 695 -18.33 -19.78 25.75
C HIS A 695 -17.35 -20.90 25.36
N SER A 696 -16.16 -20.51 24.93
CA SER A 696 -15.06 -21.45 24.62
C SER A 696 -14.46 -22.01 25.90
N VAL A 697 -14.41 -23.34 26.01
CA VAL A 697 -13.80 -24.03 27.17
C VAL A 697 -12.49 -24.73 26.84
N SER A 698 -12.22 -24.94 25.57
CA SER A 698 -10.93 -25.46 25.09
C SER A 698 -10.69 -25.18 23.63
N GLY A 699 -9.42 -25.00 23.27
CA GLY A 699 -9.01 -24.71 21.88
C GLY A 699 -9.42 -23.31 21.44
N SER A 700 -9.61 -23.13 20.13
CA SER A 700 -9.96 -21.84 19.49
C SER A 700 -11.40 -21.86 18.99
N SER A 701 -12.35 -22.36 19.75
CA SER A 701 -13.76 -22.35 19.39
C SER A 701 -14.36 -20.95 19.50
N ALA A 702 -15.38 -20.68 18.68
CA ALA A 702 -16.08 -19.40 18.71
C ALA A 702 -16.84 -19.19 20.02
N GLU A 703 -16.88 -17.95 20.49
CA GLU A 703 -17.67 -17.50 21.64
C GLU A 703 -18.46 -16.24 21.32
N GLY A 704 -19.52 -15.98 22.09
CA GLY A 704 -20.33 -14.81 21.87
C GLY A 704 -21.74 -14.92 22.43
N TYR A 705 -22.57 -13.96 22.06
CA TYR A 705 -24.00 -13.93 22.42
C TYR A 705 -24.84 -13.54 21.22
N ASN A 706 -26.10 -13.93 21.22
CA ASN A 706 -27.03 -13.64 20.14
C ASN A 706 -28.44 -13.35 20.63
N GLY A 707 -29.21 -12.71 19.76
CA GLY A 707 -30.63 -12.53 19.91
C GLY A 707 -31.33 -12.69 18.58
N GLN A 708 -32.50 -13.33 18.58
CA GLN A 708 -33.31 -13.54 17.39
C GLN A 708 -34.79 -13.25 17.68
N ALA A 709 -35.46 -12.67 16.71
CA ALA A 709 -36.90 -12.55 16.64
C ALA A 709 -37.41 -13.29 15.40
N THR A 710 -38.52 -14.03 15.54
CA THR A 710 -39.13 -14.80 14.46
C THR A 710 -40.61 -14.55 14.38
N LEU A 711 -41.12 -14.35 13.15
CA LEU A 711 -42.51 -14.33 12.82
C LEU A 711 -42.82 -15.56 11.95
N ASN A 712 -43.71 -16.42 12.41
CA ASN A 712 -44.17 -17.57 11.69
C ASN A 712 -45.65 -17.39 11.32
N VAL A 713 -45.96 -17.63 10.04
CA VAL A 713 -47.34 -17.59 9.49
C VAL A 713 -47.63 -18.93 8.86
N THR A 714 -48.66 -19.61 9.35
CA THR A 714 -49.15 -20.89 8.82
C THR A 714 -50.35 -20.68 7.90
N PHE A 715 -50.51 -21.54 6.86
CA PHE A 715 -51.57 -21.44 5.89
C PHE A 715 -51.99 -22.80 5.36
#